data_6e39cb7e2826e4a4c47d7a11f47c37ba
#
_entry.id   6e39cb7e2826e4a4c47d7a11f47c37ba
#
_cell.length_a   1.000
_cell.length_b   1.000
_cell.length_c   1.000
_cell.angle_alpha   90.00
_cell.angle_beta   90.00
_cell.angle_gamma   90.00
#
_symmetry.space_group_name_H-M   'P 1'
#
loop_
_entity.id
_entity.type
_entity.pdbx_description
1 polymer ?
#
loop_
_entity_poly.entity_id
_entity_poly.type
_entity_poly.pdbx_seq_one_letter_code
_entity_poly.pdbx_strand_id
1 'polypeptide(L)'
;MQARFKPGKNNPGITTPEWVELHRNDSFPLNEIIVSYDADNQPLSYFMDDIWDFRAYVNTRSGNSQGSAVWNWIRVPKAFRNAVRHLMYIHLFEKRRTSSEGIAGVSRRFGAWAGLSQLCIQCGIPEISALTLPHMQQKLMAEVSTRKLAGGRVVHLLASLALAHRYGFINFPYTNIALLADKLADKGKISQQTLAIPQPVAVQIYSHAIHRIEKWHRERQELASLFSHYLTLREQHKPKALKNILISHRPFLMALAKEVNYIYAPTDTLTVLYNDILAACGTVIGAVSGMRYGEWFELDADSYQEQTHKGITHSLLAGKTSKLNQGIPILHAWVTAPVAKTAIDLLAAITEPRRAQLKMQSTTLSEAGRYNTAKKLIEHGQSLFLALGVRGKNIVVTKSSMKNALDRLVATAPAKDGSQGAYLRKEHLAEFKTLNSQWNTTNIPLDKLWPIATHQFRRTFAIFLLRNNFGSFLQVKQQFAHTNISMSVWYGNNAEVARTFDMKQDPEIQAELAEMNMLLMTDIAERLYLTDEPISGKAGTQIREQIAQGNIIFHSREEINTAIRKGELTIVDNGHSLCLNPRCERLDCTIDPLINPALCSHDIIMTQHARLRADLRERLIRRHKQALNQNLNQPNLLAKTLVGIRTCEKIMSDHDIDFEPYTPANSINIQWSEK
;
A
#
# COMPACT_ATOMS: atom_id res chain seq x y z
N MET A 1 23.33 -2.89 3.01
CA MET A 1 23.47 -4.22 3.64
C MET A 1 22.24 -4.50 4.46
N GLN A 2 21.44 -5.51 4.09
CA GLN A 2 20.26 -5.90 4.87
C GLN A 2 20.72 -6.41 6.23
N ALA A 3 20.24 -5.80 7.30
CA ALA A 3 20.33 -6.41 8.62
C ALA A 3 19.45 -7.67 8.61
N ARG A 4 20.00 -8.79 8.18
CA ARG A 4 19.39 -10.10 8.41
C ARG A 4 19.40 -10.32 9.92
N PHE A 5 18.29 -10.78 10.50
CA PHE A 5 18.29 -11.32 11.84
C PHE A 5 19.41 -12.37 11.93
N LYS A 6 20.52 -12.00 12.54
CA LYS A 6 21.55 -12.96 12.92
C LYS A 6 21.40 -13.17 14.42
N PRO A 7 21.45 -14.43 14.90
CA PRO A 7 21.67 -14.68 16.31
C PRO A 7 22.88 -13.85 16.74
N GLY A 8 22.79 -13.17 17.87
CA GLY A 8 23.90 -12.41 18.38
C GLY A 8 25.14 -13.32 18.54
N LYS A 9 26.35 -12.75 18.48
CA LYS A 9 27.60 -13.52 18.62
C LYS A 9 27.65 -14.39 19.87
N ASN A 10 26.87 -14.02 20.90
CA ASN A 10 26.78 -14.75 22.18
C ASN A 10 25.58 -15.72 22.25
N ASN A 11 24.74 -15.78 21.23
CA ASN A 11 23.68 -16.78 21.14
C ASN A 11 24.18 -17.89 20.21
N PRO A 12 24.69 -19.00 20.71
CA PRO A 12 25.02 -20.17 19.92
C PRO A 12 23.77 -20.53 19.12
N GLY A 13 23.95 -20.95 17.88
CA GLY A 13 22.82 -21.31 16.98
C GLY A 13 22.09 -22.55 17.52
N ILE A 14 21.32 -22.36 18.57
CA ILE A 14 20.52 -23.39 19.24
C ILE A 14 19.43 -23.84 18.29
N THR A 15 19.33 -25.14 18.07
CA THR A 15 18.30 -25.74 17.25
C THR A 15 16.92 -25.66 17.93
N THR A 16 15.82 -25.68 17.17
CA THR A 16 14.46 -25.62 17.72
C THR A 16 14.18 -26.65 18.82
N PRO A 17 14.60 -27.93 18.70
CA PRO A 17 14.46 -28.94 19.78
C PRO A 17 15.17 -28.56 21.06
N GLU A 18 16.40 -28.05 20.97
CA GLU A 18 17.18 -27.61 22.15
C GLU A 18 16.49 -26.48 22.90
N TRP A 19 15.87 -25.50 22.18
CA TRP A 19 15.10 -24.43 22.81
C TRP A 19 13.87 -24.93 23.55
N VAL A 20 13.15 -25.91 23.00
CA VAL A 20 12.00 -26.53 23.67
C VAL A 20 12.44 -27.26 24.94
N GLU A 21 13.56 -27.95 24.87
CA GLU A 21 14.11 -28.68 26.02
C GLU A 21 14.60 -27.72 27.11
N LEU A 22 15.33 -26.67 26.73
CA LEU A 22 15.76 -25.60 27.64
C LEU A 22 14.61 -24.91 28.35
N HIS A 23 13.52 -24.66 27.60
CA HIS A 23 12.30 -24.11 28.20
C HIS A 23 11.69 -25.02 29.26
N ARG A 24 11.76 -26.35 29.06
CA ARG A 24 11.26 -27.34 30.03
C ARG A 24 12.16 -27.46 31.26
N ASN A 25 13.46 -27.25 31.12
CA ASN A 25 14.45 -27.53 32.14
C ASN A 25 14.89 -26.32 32.99
N ASP A 26 14.42 -25.10 32.69
CA ASP A 26 14.70 -23.83 33.41
C ASP A 26 16.19 -23.51 33.62
N SER A 27 17.11 -24.17 32.88
CA SER A 27 18.55 -24.20 33.14
C SER A 27 19.39 -23.17 32.36
N PHE A 28 18.73 -22.25 31.61
CA PHE A 28 19.44 -21.32 30.73
C PHE A 28 19.48 -19.90 31.31
N PRO A 29 20.60 -19.15 31.21
CA PRO A 29 20.71 -17.78 31.72
C PRO A 29 19.91 -16.81 30.83
N LEU A 30 18.58 -16.85 30.94
CA LEU A 30 17.65 -16.07 30.09
C LEU A 30 17.93 -14.57 30.14
N ASN A 31 18.50 -14.06 31.24
CA ASN A 31 18.81 -12.63 31.39
C ASN A 31 19.97 -12.17 30.50
N GLU A 32 20.81 -13.08 30.00
CA GLU A 32 21.99 -12.77 29.19
C GLU A 32 21.69 -12.85 27.67
N ILE A 33 20.54 -13.42 27.30
CA ILE A 33 20.20 -13.60 25.90
C ILE A 33 19.82 -12.26 25.28
N ILE A 34 20.60 -11.82 24.31
CA ILE A 34 20.31 -10.60 23.51
C ILE A 34 19.33 -10.96 22.41
N VAL A 35 18.22 -10.25 22.35
CA VAL A 35 17.16 -10.44 21.35
C VAL A 35 17.29 -9.48 20.19
N SER A 36 17.73 -8.26 20.46
CA SER A 36 17.89 -7.25 19.42
C SER A 36 19.10 -6.36 19.66
N TYR A 37 19.62 -5.83 18.56
CA TYR A 37 20.71 -4.87 18.53
C TYR A 37 20.25 -3.56 17.92
N ASP A 38 20.88 -2.46 18.30
CA ASP A 38 20.72 -1.19 17.60
C ASP A 38 21.49 -1.17 16.26
N ALA A 39 21.44 -0.07 15.54
CA ALA A 39 22.10 0.05 14.25
C ALA A 39 23.63 -0.03 14.34
N ASP A 40 24.23 0.24 15.50
CA ASP A 40 25.67 0.19 15.76
C ASP A 40 26.10 -1.11 16.43
N ASN A 41 25.24 -2.14 16.39
CA ASN A 41 25.44 -3.48 16.99
C ASN A 41 25.60 -3.47 18.51
N GLN A 42 25.06 -2.45 19.21
CA GLN A 42 24.97 -2.48 20.67
C GLN A 42 23.70 -3.23 21.09
N PRO A 43 23.74 -4.02 22.16
CA PRO A 43 22.55 -4.69 22.70
C PRO A 43 21.43 -3.69 22.99
N LEU A 44 20.23 -3.96 22.47
CA LEU A 44 19.06 -3.08 22.60
C LEU A 44 17.96 -3.71 23.47
N SER A 45 17.77 -5.01 23.39
CA SER A 45 16.80 -5.75 24.20
C SER A 45 17.34 -7.11 24.58
N TYR A 46 17.05 -7.49 25.82
CA TYR A 46 17.35 -8.83 26.34
C TYR A 46 16.06 -9.66 26.44
N PHE A 47 16.22 -10.99 26.53
CA PHE A 47 15.09 -11.93 26.53
C PHE A 47 14.07 -11.65 27.64
N MET A 48 14.53 -11.30 28.83
CA MET A 48 13.67 -11.05 29.99
C MET A 48 13.09 -9.63 30.05
N ASP A 49 13.52 -8.73 29.17
CA ASP A 49 13.01 -7.37 29.14
C ASP A 49 11.49 -7.32 28.87
N ASP A 50 10.81 -6.35 29.49
CA ASP A 50 9.38 -6.10 29.24
C ASP A 50 9.12 -5.50 27.85
N ILE A 51 10.15 -5.02 27.18
CA ILE A 51 10.07 -4.44 25.84
C ILE A 51 11.17 -5.03 24.96
N TRP A 52 10.75 -5.66 23.85
CA TRP A 52 11.67 -5.98 22.77
C TRP A 52 11.56 -4.94 21.66
N ASP A 53 12.67 -4.26 21.38
CA ASP A 53 12.73 -3.16 20.40
C ASP A 53 13.45 -3.60 19.13
N PHE A 54 12.69 -3.69 18.04
CA PHE A 54 13.19 -4.08 16.71
C PHE A 54 13.20 -2.93 15.71
N ARG A 55 13.11 -1.67 16.16
CA ARG A 55 13.10 -0.52 15.27
C ARG A 55 14.35 -0.39 14.42
N ALA A 56 15.49 -0.88 14.92
CA ALA A 56 16.74 -0.93 14.15
C ALA A 56 16.63 -1.79 12.87
N TYR A 57 15.70 -2.74 12.82
CA TYR A 57 15.50 -3.67 11.70
C TYR A 57 14.39 -3.22 10.73
N VAL A 58 13.75 -2.09 10.99
CA VAL A 58 12.73 -1.53 10.11
C VAL A 58 13.41 -0.67 9.03
N ASN A 59 13.15 -1.01 7.76
CA ASN A 59 13.75 -0.34 6.60
C ASN A 59 12.85 0.74 5.98
N THR A 60 11.65 0.95 6.54
CA THR A 60 10.71 1.97 6.08
C THR A 60 10.65 3.14 7.05
N ARG A 61 10.44 4.34 6.52
CA ARG A 61 10.29 5.56 7.32
C ARG A 61 8.95 5.63 8.05
N SER A 62 7.97 4.81 7.66
CA SER A 62 6.62 4.82 8.20
C SER A 62 6.56 4.62 9.72
N GLY A 63 5.90 5.53 10.43
CA GLY A 63 5.69 5.45 11.87
C GLY A 63 4.90 4.20 12.33
N ASN A 64 4.02 3.65 11.48
CA ASN A 64 3.30 2.41 11.78
C ASN A 64 4.26 1.21 11.84
N SER A 65 5.21 1.12 10.92
CA SER A 65 6.21 0.06 10.91
C SER A 65 7.13 0.18 12.12
N GLN A 66 7.53 1.39 12.49
CA GLN A 66 8.32 1.66 13.68
C GLN A 66 7.58 1.27 14.96
N GLY A 67 6.30 1.64 15.11
CA GLY A 67 5.48 1.29 16.28
C GLY A 67 5.21 -0.20 16.39
N SER A 68 4.99 -0.90 15.29
CA SER A 68 4.77 -2.35 15.28
C SER A 68 6.03 -3.15 15.62
N ALA A 69 7.22 -2.57 15.44
CA ALA A 69 8.49 -3.18 15.75
C ALA A 69 8.85 -3.13 17.25
N VAL A 70 8.00 -2.59 18.11
CA VAL A 70 8.18 -2.57 19.57
C VAL A 70 7.18 -3.52 20.21
N TRP A 71 7.68 -4.58 20.84
CA TRP A 71 6.84 -5.59 21.49
C TRP A 71 6.82 -5.38 22.99
N ASN A 72 5.66 -5.00 23.51
CA ASN A 72 5.45 -4.81 24.94
C ASN A 72 4.87 -6.09 25.55
N TRP A 73 5.67 -6.80 26.34
CA TRP A 73 5.35 -8.08 26.97
C TRP A 73 4.33 -7.95 28.11
N ILE A 74 4.10 -6.77 28.66
CA ILE A 74 3.05 -6.52 29.64
C ILE A 74 1.66 -6.86 29.07
N ARG A 75 1.51 -6.79 27.74
CA ARG A 75 0.27 -7.15 27.04
C ARG A 75 -0.04 -8.66 27.08
N VAL A 76 0.96 -9.49 27.35
CA VAL A 76 0.82 -10.95 27.47
C VAL A 76 0.67 -11.29 28.96
N PRO A 77 -0.41 -12.00 29.37
CA PRO A 77 -0.60 -12.42 30.75
C PRO A 77 0.60 -13.14 31.32
N LYS A 78 0.90 -12.93 32.60
CA LYS A 78 2.13 -13.42 33.25
C LYS A 78 2.31 -14.93 33.08
N ALA A 79 1.23 -15.72 33.20
CA ALA A 79 1.26 -17.17 33.06
C ALA A 79 1.67 -17.67 31.64
N PHE A 80 1.40 -16.88 30.60
CA PHE A 80 1.76 -17.21 29.21
C PHE A 80 3.09 -16.60 28.79
N ARG A 81 3.60 -15.59 29.51
CA ARG A 81 4.66 -14.71 29.04
C ARG A 81 5.95 -15.45 28.68
N ASN A 82 6.43 -16.31 29.55
CA ASN A 82 7.68 -17.03 29.30
C ASN A 82 7.55 -17.98 28.10
N ALA A 83 6.52 -18.80 28.05
CA ALA A 83 6.31 -19.74 26.95
C ALA A 83 6.16 -19.01 25.60
N VAL A 84 5.39 -17.91 25.58
CA VAL A 84 5.23 -17.10 24.37
C VAL A 84 6.54 -16.38 23.99
N ARG A 85 7.37 -15.95 24.96
CA ARG A 85 8.72 -15.41 24.70
C ARG A 85 9.59 -16.42 23.97
N HIS A 86 9.68 -17.65 24.47
CA HIS A 86 10.45 -18.73 23.85
C HIS A 86 9.95 -19.03 22.44
N LEU A 87 8.65 -19.19 22.27
CA LEU A 87 8.01 -19.42 20.96
C LEU A 87 8.32 -18.30 19.96
N MET A 88 8.19 -17.05 20.39
CA MET A 88 8.45 -15.89 19.53
C MET A 88 9.94 -15.72 19.24
N TYR A 89 10.82 -16.08 20.18
CA TYR A 89 12.26 -16.06 19.95
C TYR A 89 12.66 -17.11 18.91
N ILE A 90 12.18 -18.36 19.04
CA ILE A 90 12.40 -19.41 18.05
C ILE A 90 11.91 -18.94 16.67
N HIS A 91 10.70 -18.35 16.61
CA HIS A 91 10.11 -17.87 15.36
C HIS A 91 10.92 -16.74 14.71
N LEU A 92 11.54 -15.86 15.49
CA LEU A 92 12.43 -14.80 14.99
C LEU A 92 13.68 -15.36 14.29
N PHE A 93 14.26 -16.44 14.82
CA PHE A 93 15.56 -16.96 14.39
C PHE A 93 15.44 -18.20 13.49
N GLU A 94 14.24 -18.75 13.30
CA GLU A 94 14.03 -19.87 12.40
C GLU A 94 14.44 -19.49 10.97
N LYS A 95 15.33 -20.28 10.37
CA LYS A 95 15.69 -20.14 8.96
C LYS A 95 14.57 -20.67 8.07
N ARG A 96 13.69 -19.81 7.59
CA ARG A 96 12.73 -20.19 6.55
C ARG A 96 13.44 -20.33 5.22
N ARG A 97 13.36 -21.50 4.62
CA ARG A 97 13.88 -21.76 3.27
C ARG A 97 13.08 -21.05 2.17
N THR A 98 11.87 -20.57 2.42
CA THR A 98 10.92 -20.18 1.39
C THR A 98 10.33 -18.76 1.50
N SER A 99 10.44 -18.07 2.62
CA SER A 99 9.98 -16.68 2.73
C SER A 99 10.71 -15.95 3.84
N SER A 100 11.35 -14.82 3.53
CA SER A 100 11.85 -13.87 4.53
C SER A 100 10.66 -13.07 5.07
N GLU A 101 10.01 -13.53 6.12
CA GLU A 101 9.02 -12.72 6.82
C GLU A 101 9.78 -11.58 7.51
N GLY A 102 9.51 -10.33 7.07
CA GLY A 102 10.08 -9.14 7.72
C GLY A 102 9.54 -8.97 9.15
N ILE A 103 10.20 -8.12 9.94
CA ILE A 103 9.81 -7.87 11.35
C ILE A 103 8.31 -7.53 11.50
N ALA A 104 7.70 -6.87 10.53
CA ALA A 104 6.26 -6.55 10.54
C ALA A 104 5.37 -7.81 10.50
N GLY A 105 5.80 -8.86 9.81
CA GLY A 105 5.10 -10.15 9.78
C GLY A 105 5.15 -10.84 11.13
N VAL A 106 6.35 -10.95 11.70
CA VAL A 106 6.57 -11.55 13.02
C VAL A 106 5.84 -10.75 14.12
N SER A 107 5.82 -9.42 14.03
CA SER A 107 5.06 -8.56 14.96
C SER A 107 3.55 -8.83 14.95
N ARG A 108 3.00 -9.21 13.81
CA ARG A 108 1.60 -9.65 13.74
C ARG A 108 1.35 -10.92 14.54
N ARG A 109 2.30 -11.85 14.54
CA ARG A 109 2.24 -13.08 15.37
C ARG A 109 2.30 -12.75 16.84
N PHE A 110 3.20 -11.84 17.25
CA PHE A 110 3.23 -11.34 18.63
C PHE A 110 1.88 -10.73 19.04
N GLY A 111 1.29 -9.86 18.20
CA GLY A 111 -0.02 -9.28 18.45
C GLY A 111 -1.15 -10.32 18.55
N ALA A 112 -1.10 -11.38 17.73
CA ALA A 112 -2.04 -12.49 17.79
C ALA A 112 -1.90 -13.27 19.10
N TRP A 113 -0.66 -13.56 19.55
CA TRP A 113 -0.40 -14.23 20.81
C TRP A 113 -0.80 -13.41 22.03
N ALA A 114 -0.59 -12.09 22.01
CA ALA A 114 -1.06 -11.22 23.08
C ALA A 114 -2.60 -11.29 23.25
N GLY A 115 -3.34 -11.28 22.13
CA GLY A 115 -4.79 -11.45 22.16
C GLY A 115 -5.23 -12.87 22.52
N LEU A 116 -4.57 -13.89 21.99
CA LEU A 116 -4.89 -15.30 22.24
C LEU A 116 -4.67 -15.65 23.72
N SER A 117 -3.56 -15.23 24.31
CA SER A 117 -3.26 -15.48 25.73
C SER A 117 -4.30 -14.84 26.66
N GLN A 118 -4.76 -13.62 26.35
CA GLN A 118 -5.84 -12.99 27.11
C GLN A 118 -7.14 -13.79 26.99
N LEU A 119 -7.44 -14.27 25.78
CA LEU A 119 -8.61 -15.10 25.54
C LEU A 119 -8.53 -16.43 26.31
N CYS A 120 -7.38 -17.08 26.34
CA CYS A 120 -7.15 -18.30 27.12
C CYS A 120 -7.44 -18.07 28.61
N ILE A 121 -6.93 -17.01 29.21
CA ILE A 121 -7.24 -16.68 30.61
C ILE A 121 -8.74 -16.51 30.84
N GLN A 122 -9.44 -15.82 29.95
CA GLN A 122 -10.89 -15.64 30.04
C GLN A 122 -11.66 -16.94 29.91
N CYS A 123 -11.13 -17.92 29.18
CA CYS A 123 -11.66 -19.27 29.10
C CYS A 123 -11.25 -20.17 30.29
N GLY A 124 -10.47 -19.66 31.28
CA GLY A 124 -9.94 -20.47 32.37
C GLY A 124 -8.88 -21.47 31.94
N ILE A 125 -8.13 -21.18 30.86
CA ILE A 125 -6.97 -21.94 30.40
C ILE A 125 -5.75 -21.31 31.08
N PRO A 126 -5.07 -22.02 32.01
CA PRO A 126 -4.08 -21.39 32.88
C PRO A 126 -2.76 -21.04 32.21
N GLU A 127 -2.32 -21.84 31.23
CA GLU A 127 -1.03 -21.71 30.55
C GLU A 127 -1.06 -22.34 29.15
N ILE A 128 0.00 -22.14 28.37
CA ILE A 128 0.06 -22.60 26.98
C ILE A 128 0.04 -24.13 26.86
N SER A 129 0.68 -24.85 27.80
CA SER A 129 0.74 -26.32 27.82
C SER A 129 -0.64 -26.97 27.97
N ALA A 130 -1.56 -26.31 28.66
CA ALA A 130 -2.95 -26.76 28.80
C ALA A 130 -3.68 -26.87 27.46
N LEU A 131 -3.25 -26.12 26.44
CA LEU A 131 -3.76 -26.21 25.06
C LEU A 131 -3.37 -27.52 24.34
N THR A 132 -2.56 -28.38 24.95
CA THR A 132 -2.33 -29.75 24.47
C THR A 132 -3.55 -30.63 24.68
N LEU A 133 -4.41 -30.31 25.66
CA LEU A 133 -5.59 -31.08 26.01
C LEU A 133 -6.75 -30.75 25.05
N PRO A 134 -7.38 -31.76 24.41
CA PRO A 134 -8.44 -31.52 23.42
C PRO A 134 -9.64 -30.73 23.96
N HIS A 135 -10.06 -30.94 25.19
CA HIS A 135 -11.16 -30.23 25.81
C HIS A 135 -10.88 -28.74 26.03
N MET A 136 -9.62 -28.36 26.29
CA MET A 136 -9.20 -26.96 26.41
C MET A 136 -9.19 -26.27 25.04
N GLN A 137 -8.77 -26.98 23.99
CA GLN A 137 -8.90 -26.49 22.62
C GLN A 137 -10.36 -26.28 22.20
N GLN A 138 -11.23 -27.25 22.51
CA GLN A 138 -12.67 -27.13 22.24
C GLN A 138 -13.29 -25.91 22.96
N LYS A 139 -12.92 -25.69 24.21
CA LYS A 139 -13.36 -24.54 25.00
C LYS A 139 -12.91 -23.22 24.37
N LEU A 140 -11.65 -23.15 23.92
CA LEU A 140 -11.11 -21.97 23.20
C LEU A 140 -11.83 -21.74 21.87
N MET A 141 -12.08 -22.81 21.08
CA MET A 141 -12.79 -22.71 19.80
C MET A 141 -14.23 -22.24 19.98
N ALA A 142 -14.93 -22.75 20.99
CA ALA A 142 -16.28 -22.30 21.34
C ALA A 142 -16.29 -20.80 21.66
N GLU A 143 -15.36 -20.33 22.48
CA GLU A 143 -15.24 -18.91 22.81
C GLU A 143 -14.91 -18.05 21.58
N VAL A 144 -13.98 -18.49 20.70
CA VAL A 144 -13.67 -17.80 19.43
C VAL A 144 -14.91 -17.65 18.57
N SER A 145 -15.75 -18.70 18.49
CA SER A 145 -17.00 -18.69 17.72
C SER A 145 -18.03 -17.71 18.30
N THR A 146 -18.20 -17.67 19.63
CA THR A 146 -19.17 -16.77 20.30
C THR A 146 -18.81 -15.28 20.13
N ARG A 147 -17.51 -14.95 19.94
CA ARG A 147 -17.05 -13.57 19.78
C ARG A 147 -17.33 -12.95 18.42
N LYS A 148 -17.91 -13.68 17.51
CA LYS A 148 -18.28 -13.18 16.18
C LYS A 148 -17.12 -12.42 15.52
N LEU A 149 -15.93 -13.04 15.45
CA LEU A 149 -14.75 -12.46 14.86
C LEU A 149 -14.78 -12.59 13.33
N ALA A 150 -14.22 -11.61 12.61
CA ALA A 150 -14.02 -11.71 11.17
C ALA A 150 -13.03 -12.83 10.81
N GLY A 151 -13.25 -13.52 9.69
CA GLY A 151 -12.47 -14.69 9.25
C GLY A 151 -10.96 -14.48 9.27
N GLY A 152 -10.47 -13.34 8.75
CA GLY A 152 -9.04 -13.02 8.78
C GLY A 152 -8.44 -12.95 10.19
N ARG A 153 -9.20 -12.51 11.19
CA ARG A 153 -8.74 -12.49 12.59
C ARG A 153 -8.68 -13.89 13.17
N VAL A 154 -9.68 -14.72 12.86
CA VAL A 154 -9.69 -16.13 13.29
C VAL A 154 -8.52 -16.88 12.68
N VAL A 155 -8.24 -16.70 11.37
CA VAL A 155 -7.05 -17.27 10.70
C VAL A 155 -5.77 -16.91 11.43
N HIS A 156 -5.59 -15.65 11.84
CA HIS A 156 -4.38 -15.23 12.57
C HIS A 156 -4.24 -15.91 13.94
N LEU A 157 -5.34 -16.09 14.69
CA LEU A 157 -5.34 -16.80 15.97
C LEU A 157 -4.98 -18.28 15.77
N LEU A 158 -5.65 -18.96 14.85
CA LEU A 158 -5.42 -20.38 14.56
C LEU A 158 -4.02 -20.65 14.00
N ALA A 159 -3.52 -19.77 13.13
CA ALA A 159 -2.16 -19.85 12.62
C ALA A 159 -1.10 -19.66 13.71
N SER A 160 -1.44 -18.96 14.79
CA SER A 160 -0.55 -18.86 15.97
C SER A 160 -0.52 -20.17 16.77
N LEU A 161 -1.66 -20.86 16.92
CA LEU A 161 -1.72 -22.21 17.52
C LEU A 161 -0.97 -23.22 16.66
N ALA A 162 -1.14 -23.18 15.34
CA ALA A 162 -0.37 -24.04 14.43
C ALA A 162 1.14 -23.81 14.51
N LEU A 163 1.55 -22.56 14.74
CA LEU A 163 2.96 -22.23 14.99
C LEU A 163 3.47 -22.84 16.30
N ALA A 164 2.70 -22.77 17.39
CA ALA A 164 3.04 -23.39 18.65
C ALA A 164 3.12 -24.93 18.55
N HIS A 165 2.22 -25.55 17.79
CA HIS A 165 2.29 -26.97 17.48
C HIS A 165 3.57 -27.34 16.71
N ARG A 166 3.90 -26.56 15.68
CA ARG A 166 5.11 -26.76 14.86
C ARG A 166 6.39 -26.75 15.70
N TYR A 167 6.44 -25.92 16.75
CA TYR A 167 7.58 -25.82 17.65
C TYR A 167 7.46 -26.72 18.90
N GLY A 168 6.47 -27.61 18.95
CA GLY A 168 6.32 -28.60 20.01
C GLY A 168 5.78 -28.07 21.35
N PHE A 169 5.26 -26.84 21.41
CA PHE A 169 4.68 -26.28 22.64
C PHE A 169 3.30 -26.85 22.98
N ILE A 170 2.54 -27.23 21.97
CA ILE A 170 1.19 -27.81 22.09
C ILE A 170 0.97 -28.89 21.03
N ASN A 171 -0.02 -29.75 21.23
CA ASN A 171 -0.55 -30.61 20.19
C ASN A 171 -1.79 -29.97 19.55
N PHE A 172 -1.67 -29.48 18.31
CA PHE A 172 -2.78 -28.87 17.55
C PHE A 172 -2.89 -29.53 16.18
N PRO A 173 -3.67 -30.61 16.06
CA PRO A 173 -3.64 -31.50 14.91
C PRO A 173 -4.38 -31.00 13.66
N TYR A 174 -4.83 -29.75 13.67
CA TYR A 174 -5.60 -29.19 12.55
C TYR A 174 -4.67 -28.75 11.40
N THR A 175 -4.81 -29.42 10.25
CA THR A 175 -4.00 -29.18 9.06
C THR A 175 -4.57 -28.06 8.17
N ASN A 176 -5.90 -27.92 8.08
CA ASN A 176 -6.56 -26.91 7.26
C ASN A 176 -7.09 -25.76 8.12
N ILE A 177 -6.20 -24.81 8.40
CA ILE A 177 -6.51 -23.61 9.20
C ILE A 177 -7.57 -22.72 8.55
N ALA A 178 -7.59 -22.63 7.21
CA ALA A 178 -8.56 -21.80 6.49
C ALA A 178 -9.98 -22.34 6.64
N LEU A 179 -10.17 -23.64 6.47
CA LEU A 179 -11.47 -24.31 6.66
C LEU A 179 -11.96 -24.22 8.10
N LEU A 180 -11.06 -24.39 9.07
CA LEU A 180 -11.40 -24.25 10.49
C LEU A 180 -11.79 -22.80 10.83
N ALA A 181 -11.07 -21.83 10.29
CA ALA A 181 -11.38 -20.43 10.49
C ALA A 181 -12.74 -20.05 9.88
N ASP A 182 -13.09 -20.57 8.72
CA ASP A 182 -14.39 -20.35 8.08
C ASP A 182 -15.55 -20.89 8.91
N LYS A 183 -15.34 -22.02 9.60
CA LYS A 183 -16.34 -22.60 10.52
C LYS A 183 -16.54 -21.78 11.80
N LEU A 184 -15.48 -21.15 12.30
CA LEU A 184 -15.48 -20.39 13.57
C LEU A 184 -15.77 -18.91 13.40
N ALA A 185 -15.58 -18.38 12.20
CA ALA A 185 -15.80 -16.98 11.91
C ALA A 185 -17.26 -16.60 11.82
N ASP A 186 -17.57 -15.37 12.14
CA ASP A 186 -18.88 -14.80 11.88
C ASP A 186 -19.06 -14.58 10.37
N LYS A 187 -19.93 -15.38 9.77
CA LYS A 187 -20.26 -15.29 8.33
C LYS A 187 -20.90 -13.94 7.95
N GLY A 188 -21.51 -13.25 8.91
CA GLY A 188 -22.05 -11.89 8.73
C GLY A 188 -20.97 -10.80 8.71
N LYS A 189 -19.75 -11.12 9.18
CA LYS A 189 -18.58 -10.22 9.11
C LYS A 189 -17.69 -10.52 7.91
N ILE A 190 -18.24 -10.31 6.73
CA ILE A 190 -17.43 -10.27 5.50
C ILE A 190 -16.35 -9.20 5.69
N SER A 191 -15.12 -9.50 5.24
CA SER A 191 -14.04 -8.50 5.21
C SER A 191 -14.51 -7.29 4.39
N GLN A 192 -14.93 -6.24 5.10
CA GLN A 192 -15.44 -5.06 4.44
C GLN A 192 -14.29 -4.35 3.71
N GLN A 193 -14.51 -4.08 2.46
CA GLN A 193 -13.62 -3.24 1.69
C GLN A 193 -13.59 -1.82 2.30
N THR A 194 -12.43 -1.16 2.30
CA THR A 194 -12.37 0.27 2.67
C THR A 194 -13.39 1.06 1.87
N LEU A 195 -14.13 1.98 2.51
CA LEU A 195 -15.11 2.80 1.82
C LEU A 195 -14.48 3.59 0.67
N ALA A 196 -15.13 3.58 -0.48
CA ALA A 196 -14.91 4.58 -1.52
C ALA A 196 -15.70 5.84 -1.17
N ILE A 197 -15.10 6.99 -1.39
CA ILE A 197 -15.72 8.29 -1.10
C ILE A 197 -16.66 8.64 -2.27
N PRO A 198 -17.96 8.88 -2.03
CA PRO A 198 -18.85 9.38 -3.08
C PRO A 198 -18.34 10.69 -3.66
N GLN A 199 -18.53 10.89 -4.95
CA GLN A 199 -17.94 12.01 -5.67
C GLN A 199 -18.24 13.39 -5.05
N PRO A 200 -19.49 13.75 -4.66
CA PRO A 200 -19.74 15.06 -4.06
C PRO A 200 -18.97 15.29 -2.75
N VAL A 201 -18.85 14.22 -1.93
CA VAL A 201 -18.08 14.26 -0.69
C VAL A 201 -16.58 14.36 -0.97
N ALA A 202 -16.08 13.62 -1.98
CA ALA A 202 -14.69 13.68 -2.42
C ALA A 202 -14.32 15.06 -2.92
N VAL A 203 -15.14 15.66 -3.80
CA VAL A 203 -14.95 17.03 -4.33
C VAL A 203 -14.87 18.03 -3.18
N GLN A 204 -15.77 17.96 -2.20
CA GLN A 204 -15.77 18.88 -1.06
C GLN A 204 -14.47 18.77 -0.24
N ILE A 205 -14.02 17.55 0.08
CA ILE A 205 -12.81 17.32 0.86
C ILE A 205 -11.56 17.73 0.07
N TYR A 206 -11.47 17.34 -1.19
CA TYR A 206 -10.27 17.57 -2.01
C TYR A 206 -10.11 19.04 -2.38
N SER A 207 -11.19 19.72 -2.76
CA SER A 207 -11.17 21.17 -3.04
C SER A 207 -10.76 21.96 -1.79
N HIS A 208 -11.28 21.58 -0.61
CA HIS A 208 -10.85 22.19 0.64
C HIS A 208 -9.37 21.97 0.93
N ALA A 209 -8.86 20.74 0.73
CA ALA A 209 -7.45 20.44 0.92
C ALA A 209 -6.57 21.23 -0.06
N ILE A 210 -6.95 21.33 -1.34
CA ILE A 210 -6.23 22.12 -2.36
C ILE A 210 -6.21 23.60 -1.96
N HIS A 211 -7.34 24.19 -1.62
CA HIS A 211 -7.40 25.58 -1.19
C HIS A 211 -6.50 25.86 0.03
N ARG A 212 -6.46 24.92 1.00
CA ARG A 212 -5.58 25.04 2.16
C ARG A 212 -4.11 24.98 1.79
N ILE A 213 -3.68 24.04 0.95
CA ILE A 213 -2.28 23.94 0.56
C ILE A 213 -1.84 25.15 -0.28
N GLU A 214 -2.70 25.69 -1.14
CA GLU A 214 -2.42 26.90 -1.91
C GLU A 214 -2.27 28.13 -1.02
N LYS A 215 -3.13 28.27 -0.02
CA LYS A 215 -3.02 29.32 0.99
C LYS A 215 -1.69 29.21 1.74
N TRP A 216 -1.40 28.09 2.36
CA TRP A 216 -0.20 27.88 3.17
C TRP A 216 1.09 27.82 2.35
N HIS A 217 1.02 27.45 1.09
CA HIS A 217 2.17 27.49 0.20
C HIS A 217 2.67 28.91 -0.05
N ARG A 218 1.78 29.89 -0.14
CA ARG A 218 2.16 31.30 -0.26
C ARG A 218 2.91 31.80 0.99
N GLU A 219 2.54 31.30 2.14
CA GLU A 219 3.10 31.67 3.46
C GLU A 219 4.13 30.64 3.97
N ARG A 220 4.67 29.76 3.10
CA ARG A 220 5.49 28.63 3.53
C ARG A 220 6.80 29.00 4.21
N GLN A 221 7.38 30.17 3.87
CA GLN A 221 8.63 30.64 4.47
C GLN A 221 8.39 31.19 5.89
N GLU A 222 7.31 31.94 6.07
CA GLU A 222 6.87 32.43 7.36
C GLU A 222 6.51 31.27 8.30
N LEU A 223 5.84 30.26 7.78
CA LEU A 223 5.54 29.04 8.54
C LEU A 223 6.81 28.28 8.91
N ALA A 224 7.77 28.14 7.99
CA ALA A 224 9.06 27.53 8.29
C ALA A 224 9.80 28.29 9.41
N SER A 225 9.83 29.59 9.33
CA SER A 225 10.42 30.48 10.37
C SER A 225 9.70 30.32 11.72
N LEU A 226 8.37 30.27 11.72
CA LEU A 226 7.56 30.05 12.93
C LEU A 226 7.88 28.70 13.58
N PHE A 227 7.93 27.64 12.79
CA PHE A 227 8.23 26.29 13.28
C PHE A 227 9.69 26.16 13.73
N SER A 228 10.63 26.84 13.07
CA SER A 228 12.03 26.92 13.48
C SER A 228 12.14 27.58 14.87
N HIS A 229 11.52 28.73 15.04
CA HIS A 229 11.50 29.44 16.33
C HIS A 229 10.87 28.58 17.44
N TYR A 230 9.74 27.95 17.16
CA TYR A 230 9.08 27.02 18.10
C TYR A 230 9.99 25.88 18.52
N LEU A 231 10.72 25.26 17.59
CA LEU A 231 11.64 24.16 17.89
C LEU A 231 12.80 24.65 18.77
N THR A 232 13.36 25.84 18.50
CA THR A 232 14.41 26.44 19.31
C THR A 232 13.93 26.72 20.73
N LEU A 233 12.76 27.34 20.88
CA LEU A 233 12.19 27.61 22.22
C LEU A 233 11.97 26.32 23.01
N ARG A 234 11.59 25.27 22.32
CA ARG A 234 11.32 23.96 22.92
C ARG A 234 12.60 23.21 23.36
N GLU A 235 13.71 23.44 22.71
CA GLU A 235 15.02 22.92 23.10
C GLU A 235 15.61 23.68 24.30
N GLN A 236 15.44 24.99 24.29
CA GLN A 236 16.02 25.88 25.31
C GLN A 236 15.25 25.89 26.63
N HIS A 237 13.96 25.55 26.62
CA HIS A 237 13.09 25.73 27.77
C HIS A 237 12.45 24.46 28.27
N LYS A 238 12.38 24.29 29.60
CA LYS A 238 11.58 23.24 30.25
C LYS A 238 10.08 23.47 29.95
N PRO A 239 9.22 22.42 29.97
CA PRO A 239 7.82 22.52 29.57
C PRO A 239 7.00 23.63 30.24
N LYS A 240 7.26 23.92 31.53
CA LYS A 240 6.57 24.99 32.27
C LYS A 240 6.96 26.38 31.78
N ALA A 241 8.24 26.63 31.56
CA ALA A 241 8.75 27.90 31.02
C ALA A 241 8.28 28.12 29.58
N LEU A 242 8.36 27.11 28.72
CA LEU A 242 7.84 27.13 27.36
C LEU A 242 6.34 27.49 27.34
N LYS A 243 5.53 26.86 28.19
CA LYS A 243 4.09 27.17 28.31
C LYS A 243 3.88 28.66 28.63
N ASN A 244 4.63 29.23 29.55
CA ASN A 244 4.49 30.65 29.93
C ASN A 244 4.86 31.59 28.75
N ILE A 245 5.93 31.28 27.99
CA ILE A 245 6.31 32.02 26.78
C ILE A 245 5.19 31.95 25.74
N LEU A 246 4.62 30.77 25.50
CA LEU A 246 3.54 30.63 24.54
C LEU A 246 2.25 31.33 24.98
N ILE A 247 1.99 31.42 26.27
CA ILE A 247 0.85 32.21 26.81
C ILE A 247 1.02 33.70 26.52
N SER A 248 2.22 34.28 26.54
CA SER A 248 2.43 35.68 26.17
C SER A 248 2.07 36.00 24.72
N HIS A 249 2.06 34.97 23.83
CA HIS A 249 1.64 35.07 22.43
C HIS A 249 0.21 34.62 22.19
N ARG A 250 -0.63 34.57 23.24
CA ARG A 250 -2.00 34.06 23.21
C ARG A 250 -2.86 34.61 22.07
N PRO A 251 -2.94 35.91 21.77
CA PRO A 251 -3.82 36.42 20.71
C PRO A 251 -3.48 35.83 19.34
N PHE A 252 -2.20 35.72 19.00
CA PHE A 252 -1.71 35.13 17.76
C PHE A 252 -2.02 33.64 17.70
N LEU A 253 -1.73 32.89 18.78
CA LEU A 253 -2.00 31.46 18.82
C LEU A 253 -3.50 31.14 18.80
N MET A 254 -4.35 31.98 19.36
CA MET A 254 -5.81 31.85 19.27
C MET A 254 -6.31 32.05 17.84
N ALA A 255 -5.73 33.02 17.10
CA ALA A 255 -6.06 33.20 15.69
C ALA A 255 -5.71 31.96 14.87
N LEU A 256 -4.52 31.39 15.08
CA LEU A 256 -4.11 30.13 14.43
C LEU A 256 -4.99 28.93 14.83
N ALA A 257 -5.37 28.83 16.10
CA ALA A 257 -6.25 27.76 16.57
C ALA A 257 -7.64 27.85 15.91
N LYS A 258 -8.18 29.05 15.74
CA LYS A 258 -9.45 29.29 15.03
C LYS A 258 -9.36 28.89 13.57
N GLU A 259 -8.23 29.15 12.91
CA GLU A 259 -7.96 28.80 11.52
C GLU A 259 -8.10 27.28 11.26
N VAL A 260 -7.69 26.46 12.23
CA VAL A 260 -7.74 24.99 12.13
C VAL A 260 -8.88 24.35 12.93
N ASN A 261 -9.87 25.16 13.33
CA ASN A 261 -11.00 24.74 14.15
C ASN A 261 -10.57 23.93 15.39
N TYR A 262 -9.64 24.47 16.14
CA TYR A 262 -9.09 23.85 17.33
C TYR A 262 -9.28 24.72 18.57
N ILE A 263 -9.58 24.08 19.70
CA ILE A 263 -9.65 24.78 20.98
C ILE A 263 -8.22 25.18 21.36
N TYR A 264 -8.00 26.48 21.57
CA TYR A 264 -6.69 26.99 21.91
C TYR A 264 -6.06 26.25 23.10
N ALA A 265 -4.87 25.74 22.88
CA ALA A 265 -4.00 25.15 23.89
C ALA A 265 -2.58 25.65 23.67
N PRO A 266 -1.95 26.35 24.63
CA PRO A 266 -0.65 27.02 24.40
C PRO A 266 0.43 26.11 23.84
N THR A 267 0.54 24.88 24.31
CA THR A 267 1.59 23.94 23.94
C THR A 267 1.27 23.12 22.67
N ASP A 268 0.01 23.06 22.26
CA ASP A 268 -0.44 22.12 21.23
C ASP A 268 -0.86 22.80 19.92
N THR A 269 -1.27 24.08 19.97
CA THR A 269 -1.81 24.83 18.83
C THR A 269 -0.89 24.77 17.60
N LEU A 270 0.41 25.04 17.77
CA LEU A 270 1.38 25.00 16.65
C LEU A 270 1.56 23.58 16.11
N THR A 271 1.58 22.58 16.98
CA THR A 271 1.65 21.18 16.56
C THR A 271 0.39 20.74 15.82
N VAL A 272 -0.77 21.22 16.23
CA VAL A 272 -2.05 20.96 15.55
C VAL A 272 -2.07 21.61 14.19
N LEU A 273 -1.71 22.90 14.07
CA LEU A 273 -1.58 23.58 12.78
C LEU A 273 -0.64 22.84 11.83
N TYR A 274 0.54 22.48 12.33
CA TYR A 274 1.51 21.72 11.54
C TYR A 274 0.93 20.41 11.02
N ASN A 275 0.28 19.61 11.88
CA ASN A 275 -0.33 18.34 11.49
C ASN A 275 -1.49 18.54 10.51
N ASP A 276 -2.24 19.63 10.61
CA ASP A 276 -3.32 19.97 9.67
C ASP A 276 -2.77 20.27 8.28
N ILE A 277 -1.65 20.99 8.20
CA ILE A 277 -0.95 21.21 6.92
C ILE A 277 -0.48 19.87 6.33
N LEU A 278 0.15 19.01 7.16
CA LEU A 278 0.54 17.64 6.71
C LEU A 278 -0.65 16.85 6.19
N ALA A 279 -1.81 16.93 6.87
CA ALA A 279 -3.01 16.21 6.47
C ALA A 279 -3.61 16.73 5.15
N ALA A 280 -3.63 18.05 4.94
CA ALA A 280 -4.06 18.67 3.70
C ALA A 280 -3.16 18.24 2.53
N CYS A 281 -1.83 18.34 2.70
CA CYS A 281 -0.86 17.89 1.69
C CYS A 281 -1.00 16.37 1.42
N GLY A 282 -1.09 15.55 2.47
CA GLY A 282 -1.28 14.11 2.33
C GLY A 282 -2.60 13.74 1.64
N THR A 283 -3.68 14.50 1.87
CA THR A 283 -4.96 14.34 1.18
C THR A 283 -4.81 14.59 -0.31
N VAL A 284 -4.16 15.69 -0.71
CA VAL A 284 -3.92 16.01 -2.13
C VAL A 284 -3.05 14.94 -2.76
N ILE A 285 -1.88 14.61 -2.16
CA ILE A 285 -1.00 13.55 -2.66
C ILE A 285 -1.75 12.24 -2.83
N GLY A 286 -2.51 11.82 -1.81
CA GLY A 286 -3.28 10.58 -1.87
C GLY A 286 -4.38 10.59 -2.92
N ALA A 287 -5.07 11.72 -3.10
CA ALA A 287 -6.16 11.89 -4.05
C ALA A 287 -5.68 11.83 -5.52
N VAL A 288 -4.52 12.45 -5.84
CA VAL A 288 -4.03 12.56 -7.22
C VAL A 288 -3.00 11.51 -7.64
N SER A 289 -2.56 10.64 -6.73
CA SER A 289 -1.60 9.56 -7.03
C SER A 289 -2.06 8.17 -6.60
N GLY A 290 -2.99 8.08 -5.67
CA GLY A 290 -3.41 6.82 -5.07
C GLY A 290 -2.33 6.13 -4.22
N MET A 291 -1.28 6.84 -3.79
CA MET A 291 -0.22 6.31 -2.94
C MET A 291 -0.76 5.75 -1.62
N ARG A 292 -0.12 4.70 -1.10
CA ARG A 292 -0.43 4.20 0.26
C ARG A 292 0.10 5.14 1.32
N TYR A 293 -0.59 5.24 2.44
CA TYR A 293 -0.16 6.04 3.59
C TYR A 293 1.30 5.76 4.00
N GLY A 294 1.74 4.49 3.97
CA GLY A 294 3.13 4.15 4.26
C GLY A 294 4.15 4.67 3.24
N GLU A 295 3.73 4.88 1.99
CA GLU A 295 4.55 5.39 0.90
C GLU A 295 4.73 6.92 0.99
N TRP A 296 3.81 7.66 1.62
CA TRP A 296 3.95 9.10 1.86
C TRP A 296 5.22 9.44 2.66
N PHE A 297 5.60 8.59 3.61
CA PHE A 297 6.80 8.79 4.43
C PHE A 297 8.10 8.60 3.66
N GLU A 298 8.06 7.97 2.49
CA GLU A 298 9.21 7.79 1.61
C GLU A 298 9.43 8.96 0.65
N LEU A 299 8.53 9.95 0.64
CA LEU A 299 8.68 11.18 -0.12
C LEU A 299 9.68 12.13 0.57
N ASP A 300 10.48 12.80 -0.24
CA ASP A 300 11.44 13.85 0.13
C ASP A 300 11.25 15.09 -0.76
N ALA A 301 12.10 16.10 -0.57
CA ALA A 301 11.98 17.37 -1.28
C ALA A 301 12.10 17.26 -2.79
N ASP A 302 12.80 16.24 -3.28
CA ASP A 302 13.06 16.01 -4.71
C ASP A 302 12.12 14.99 -5.34
N SER A 303 11.11 14.56 -4.59
CA SER A 303 10.18 13.51 -5.03
C SER A 303 9.26 13.92 -6.17
N TYR A 304 8.94 15.21 -6.33
CA TYR A 304 8.17 15.67 -7.48
C TYR A 304 9.09 15.83 -8.70
N GLN A 305 8.72 15.25 -9.80
CA GLN A 305 9.48 15.27 -11.05
C GLN A 305 8.55 15.48 -12.24
N GLU A 306 9.05 16.12 -13.27
CA GLU A 306 8.38 16.27 -14.55
C GLU A 306 9.17 15.56 -15.62
N GLN A 307 8.49 14.76 -16.44
CA GLN A 307 9.08 14.06 -17.57
C GLN A 307 8.31 14.38 -18.82
N THR A 308 9.00 14.92 -19.82
CA THR A 308 8.40 15.19 -21.13
C THR A 308 8.62 13.99 -22.05
N HIS A 309 7.51 13.44 -22.55
CA HIS A 309 7.50 12.39 -23.55
C HIS A 309 6.65 12.80 -24.75
N LYS A 310 7.23 12.81 -25.95
CA LYS A 310 6.55 13.22 -27.20
C LYS A 310 5.86 14.60 -27.09
N GLY A 311 6.49 15.57 -26.42
CA GLY A 311 5.95 16.93 -26.25
C GLY A 311 4.92 17.10 -25.12
N ILE A 312 4.52 16.00 -24.44
CA ILE A 312 3.59 16.05 -23.30
C ILE A 312 4.40 15.92 -22.02
N THR A 313 4.22 16.87 -21.11
CA THR A 313 4.85 16.84 -19.79
C THR A 313 3.96 16.10 -18.79
N HIS A 314 4.53 15.07 -18.18
CA HIS A 314 3.88 14.23 -17.16
C HIS A 314 4.45 14.54 -15.79
N SER A 315 3.57 14.75 -14.82
CA SER A 315 3.94 14.92 -13.42
C SER A 315 4.07 13.57 -12.73
N LEU A 316 5.15 13.36 -12.00
CA LEU A 316 5.46 12.14 -11.29
C LEU A 316 5.81 12.40 -9.84
N LEU A 317 5.48 11.47 -8.95
CA LEU A 317 6.02 11.38 -7.60
C LEU A 317 6.95 10.18 -7.51
N ALA A 318 8.25 10.42 -7.34
CA ALA A 318 9.25 9.39 -7.14
C ALA A 318 9.43 9.10 -5.65
N GLY A 319 9.44 7.83 -5.27
CA GLY A 319 9.61 7.42 -3.88
C GLY A 319 9.88 5.92 -3.79
N LYS A 320 9.77 5.36 -2.57
CA LYS A 320 10.02 3.94 -2.34
C LYS A 320 8.73 3.21 -1.94
N THR A 321 8.54 2.01 -2.50
CA THR A 321 7.50 1.07 -2.05
C THR A 321 8.12 -0.22 -1.54
N SER A 322 7.64 -0.74 -0.43
CA SER A 322 8.17 -1.96 0.20
C SER A 322 7.33 -3.20 -0.05
N LYS A 323 6.10 -3.06 -0.56
CA LYS A 323 5.16 -4.18 -0.68
C LYS A 323 5.51 -5.21 -1.75
N LEU A 324 6.30 -4.83 -2.76
CA LEU A 324 6.63 -5.69 -3.90
C LEU A 324 7.78 -6.65 -3.62
N ASN A 325 8.65 -6.33 -2.65
CA ASN A 325 9.91 -7.01 -2.43
C ASN A 325 10.10 -7.40 -0.97
N GLN A 326 9.16 -8.18 -0.43
CA GLN A 326 9.25 -8.76 0.93
C GLN A 326 9.58 -7.73 2.04
N GLY A 327 9.14 -6.48 1.88
CA GLY A 327 9.40 -5.40 2.82
C GLY A 327 10.70 -4.62 2.56
N ILE A 328 11.45 -4.95 1.49
CA ILE A 328 12.61 -4.18 1.07
C ILE A 328 12.12 -3.03 0.19
N PRO A 329 12.45 -1.77 0.52
CA PRO A 329 12.07 -0.63 -0.27
C PRO A 329 12.71 -0.65 -1.66
N ILE A 330 11.91 -0.50 -2.71
CA ILE A 330 12.35 -0.32 -4.09
C ILE A 330 11.83 1.01 -4.62
N LEU A 331 12.56 1.63 -5.53
CA LEU A 331 12.14 2.85 -6.22
C LEU A 331 10.88 2.57 -7.05
N HIS A 332 9.96 3.51 -7.02
CA HIS A 332 8.74 3.50 -7.82
C HIS A 332 8.33 4.95 -8.12
N ALA A 333 7.74 5.17 -9.28
CA ALA A 333 7.18 6.45 -9.67
C ALA A 333 5.65 6.31 -9.84
N TRP A 334 4.92 7.25 -9.25
CA TRP A 334 3.47 7.38 -9.40
C TRP A 334 3.17 8.55 -10.32
N VAL A 335 2.36 8.33 -11.34
CA VAL A 335 1.79 9.43 -12.12
C VAL A 335 0.89 10.24 -11.21
N THR A 336 0.96 11.56 -11.33
CA THR A 336 0.23 12.49 -10.45
C THR A 336 -0.23 13.72 -11.24
N ALA A 337 -0.88 14.66 -10.56
CA ALA A 337 -1.25 15.95 -11.12
C ALA A 337 -0.28 17.07 -10.67
N PRO A 338 -0.13 18.18 -11.42
CA PRO A 338 0.76 19.29 -11.09
C PRO A 338 0.56 19.88 -9.69
N VAL A 339 -0.67 19.84 -9.16
CA VAL A 339 -0.98 20.31 -7.81
C VAL A 339 -0.20 19.57 -6.70
N ALA A 340 0.29 18.36 -6.98
CA ALA A 340 1.16 17.62 -6.07
C ALA A 340 2.48 18.38 -5.79
N LYS A 341 2.98 19.18 -6.76
CA LYS A 341 4.15 20.03 -6.57
C LYS A 341 3.96 21.03 -5.43
N THR A 342 2.80 21.72 -5.42
CA THR A 342 2.46 22.67 -4.35
C THR A 342 2.48 22.01 -2.97
N ALA A 343 1.97 20.76 -2.87
CA ALA A 343 2.01 19.99 -1.63
C ALA A 343 3.45 19.61 -1.22
N ILE A 344 4.27 19.15 -2.16
CA ILE A 344 5.69 18.79 -1.91
C ILE A 344 6.50 20.03 -1.49
N ASP A 345 6.39 21.14 -2.23
CA ASP A 345 7.12 22.39 -1.93
C ASP A 345 6.74 22.94 -0.54
N LEU A 346 5.44 22.90 -0.19
CA LEU A 346 4.98 23.32 1.13
C LEU A 346 5.53 22.40 2.23
N LEU A 347 5.44 21.11 2.07
CA LEU A 347 5.98 20.12 3.01
C LEU A 347 7.50 20.29 3.16
N ALA A 348 8.22 20.47 2.05
CA ALA A 348 9.67 20.65 2.06
C ALA A 348 10.07 21.89 2.88
N ALA A 349 9.34 23.01 2.73
CA ALA A 349 9.61 24.22 3.48
C ALA A 349 9.33 24.07 4.98
N ILE A 350 8.11 23.60 5.36
CA ILE A 350 7.73 23.53 6.77
C ILE A 350 8.46 22.47 7.58
N THR A 351 8.98 21.43 6.91
CA THR A 351 9.73 20.35 7.58
C THR A 351 11.24 20.61 7.62
N GLU A 352 11.74 21.60 6.88
CA GLU A 352 13.16 21.92 6.84
C GLU A 352 13.76 22.20 8.22
N PRO A 353 13.13 23.01 9.12
CA PRO A 353 13.68 23.23 10.45
C PRO A 353 13.88 21.94 11.25
N ARG A 354 12.97 21.00 11.10
CA ARG A 354 13.08 19.68 11.77
C ARG A 354 14.17 18.83 11.13
N ARG A 355 14.34 18.85 9.81
CA ARG A 355 15.43 18.15 9.11
C ARG A 355 16.80 18.69 9.56
N ALA A 356 16.94 20.02 9.65
CA ALA A 356 18.16 20.66 10.15
C ALA A 356 18.49 20.20 11.57
N GLN A 357 17.50 20.18 12.48
CA GLN A 357 17.67 19.68 13.84
C GLN A 357 18.12 18.20 13.88
N LEU A 358 17.49 17.34 13.06
CA LEU A 358 17.86 15.91 12.97
C LEU A 358 19.28 15.74 12.41
N LYS A 359 19.69 16.59 11.48
CA LYS A 359 21.06 16.61 10.94
C LYS A 359 22.07 16.96 12.03
N MET A 360 21.80 17.98 12.86
CA MET A 360 22.66 18.32 14.01
C MET A 360 22.75 17.15 15.01
N GLN A 361 21.62 16.54 15.36
CA GLN A 361 21.60 15.35 16.23
C GLN A 361 22.42 14.20 15.64
N SER A 362 22.38 14.00 14.32
CA SER A 362 23.18 12.99 13.63
C SER A 362 24.68 13.27 13.72
N THR A 363 25.12 14.53 13.62
CA THR A 363 26.52 14.92 13.80
C THR A 363 27.01 14.55 15.21
N THR A 364 26.24 14.92 16.25
CA THR A 364 26.56 14.55 17.64
C THR A 364 26.65 13.03 17.85
N LEU A 365 25.75 12.25 17.22
CA LEU A 365 25.80 10.79 17.27
C LEU A 365 27.05 10.24 16.57
N SER A 366 27.45 10.81 15.44
CA SER A 366 28.65 10.41 14.70
C SER A 366 29.92 10.69 15.52
N GLU A 367 30.00 11.86 16.18
CA GLU A 367 31.08 12.23 17.11
C GLU A 367 31.17 11.27 18.30
N ALA A 368 30.03 10.74 18.75
CA ALA A 368 29.96 9.70 19.77
C ALA A 368 30.23 8.27 19.24
N GLY A 369 30.70 8.10 17.99
CA GLY A 369 31.01 6.82 17.37
C GLY A 369 29.79 6.01 16.91
N ARG A 370 28.59 6.59 16.93
CA ARG A 370 27.32 5.91 16.57
C ARG A 370 26.95 6.15 15.12
N TYR A 371 27.81 5.77 14.18
CA TYR A 371 27.74 6.11 12.76
C TYR A 371 26.50 5.56 12.06
N ASN A 372 26.12 4.31 12.35
CA ASN A 372 24.96 3.68 11.67
C ASN A 372 23.65 4.25 12.21
N THR A 373 23.56 4.56 13.50
CA THR A 373 22.40 5.25 14.09
C THR A 373 22.29 6.67 13.50
N ALA A 374 23.38 7.39 13.38
CA ALA A 374 23.43 8.71 12.75
C ALA A 374 22.95 8.66 11.30
N LYS A 375 23.48 7.73 10.50
CA LYS A 375 23.07 7.53 9.11
C LYS A 375 21.56 7.25 9.00
N LYS A 376 21.05 6.36 9.84
CA LYS A 376 19.61 6.03 9.85
C LYS A 376 18.75 7.22 10.25
N LEU A 377 19.22 8.06 11.17
CA LEU A 377 18.54 9.30 11.56
C LEU A 377 18.41 10.28 10.39
N ILE A 378 19.49 10.44 9.60
CA ILE A 378 19.47 11.26 8.38
C ILE A 378 18.51 10.66 7.36
N GLU A 379 18.59 9.37 7.08
CA GLU A 379 17.71 8.69 6.11
C GLU A 379 16.22 8.87 6.46
N HIS A 380 15.86 8.70 7.72
CA HIS A 380 14.49 8.94 8.20
C HIS A 380 14.13 10.42 8.21
N GLY A 381 15.10 11.28 8.48
CA GLY A 381 14.93 12.73 8.48
C GLY A 381 14.64 13.32 7.10
N GLN A 382 14.88 12.60 6.01
CA GLN A 382 14.50 13.05 4.66
C GLN A 382 12.98 13.04 4.43
N SER A 383 12.20 12.31 5.24
CA SER A 383 10.74 12.27 5.09
C SER A 383 10.11 13.66 5.17
N LEU A 384 9.14 13.93 4.31
CA LEU A 384 8.31 15.14 4.36
C LEU A 384 7.17 15.07 5.41
N PHE A 385 6.95 13.90 6.03
CA PHE A 385 5.94 13.70 7.07
C PHE A 385 6.57 13.56 8.46
N LEU A 386 7.50 14.48 8.80
CA LEU A 386 8.15 14.51 10.09
C LEU A 386 7.19 14.97 11.20
N ALA A 387 7.47 14.58 12.43
CA ALA A 387 6.81 15.13 13.60
C ALA A 387 7.48 16.45 14.03
N LEU A 388 6.69 17.49 14.24
CA LEU A 388 7.21 18.81 14.63
C LEU A 388 7.86 18.82 16.02
N GLY A 389 7.69 17.84 16.80
CA GLY A 389 8.34 17.85 18.07
C GLY A 389 7.99 16.66 18.93
N VAL A 390 8.94 16.16 19.63
CA VAL A 390 8.85 14.86 20.22
C VAL A 390 8.74 14.95 21.73
N ARG A 391 7.55 14.63 22.25
CA ARG A 391 7.46 13.86 23.48
C ARG A 391 7.53 12.41 23.07
N GLY A 392 8.76 11.85 22.88
CA GLY A 392 8.92 10.46 22.50
C GLY A 392 9.89 10.24 21.34
N LYS A 393 10.11 8.98 20.99
CA LYS A 393 11.13 8.51 20.05
C LYS A 393 10.70 8.55 18.56
N ASN A 394 9.55 9.16 18.22
CA ASN A 394 9.02 9.17 16.86
C ASN A 394 9.59 10.33 16.04
N ILE A 395 10.28 10.01 14.95
CA ILE A 395 10.81 11.01 14.01
C ILE A 395 9.69 11.53 13.11
N VAL A 396 8.78 10.66 12.71
CA VAL A 396 7.67 10.94 11.78
C VAL A 396 6.33 11.08 12.52
N VAL A 397 5.36 11.75 11.86
CA VAL A 397 4.02 11.94 12.43
C VAL A 397 3.33 10.59 12.71
N THR A 398 2.65 10.51 13.86
CA THR A 398 1.94 9.29 14.26
C THR A 398 0.62 9.12 13.50
N LYS A 399 0.16 7.87 13.40
CA LYS A 399 -1.12 7.57 12.76
C LYS A 399 -2.30 8.28 13.46
N SER A 400 -2.28 8.39 14.79
CA SER A 400 -3.33 9.07 15.54
C SER A 400 -3.32 10.59 15.28
N SER A 401 -2.14 11.22 15.26
CA SER A 401 -2.01 12.65 14.94
C SER A 401 -2.52 12.93 13.52
N MET A 402 -2.14 12.11 12.55
CA MET A 402 -2.62 12.23 11.17
C MET A 402 -4.14 12.02 11.08
N LYS A 403 -4.68 11.01 11.76
CA LYS A 403 -6.13 10.74 11.76
C LYS A 403 -6.91 11.93 12.33
N ASN A 404 -6.47 12.47 13.48
CA ASN A 404 -7.13 13.62 14.09
C ASN A 404 -7.09 14.86 13.18
N ALA A 405 -5.99 15.07 12.46
CA ALA A 405 -5.86 16.17 11.51
C ALA A 405 -6.75 15.98 10.27
N LEU A 406 -6.84 14.75 9.73
CA LEU A 406 -7.76 14.43 8.65
C LEU A 406 -9.23 14.61 9.08
N ASP A 407 -9.58 14.24 10.33
CA ASP A 407 -10.94 14.44 10.84
C ASP A 407 -11.28 15.94 10.95
N ARG A 408 -10.33 16.79 11.37
CA ARG A 408 -10.51 18.24 11.37
C ARG A 408 -10.65 18.79 9.95
N LEU A 409 -9.84 18.33 9.00
CA LEU A 409 -9.95 18.72 7.60
C LEU A 409 -11.37 18.45 7.06
N VAL A 410 -11.92 17.28 7.35
CA VAL A 410 -13.30 16.91 6.96
C VAL A 410 -14.32 17.80 7.67
N ALA A 411 -14.13 18.08 8.96
CA ALA A 411 -15.06 18.89 9.77
C ALA A 411 -15.08 20.38 9.36
N THR A 412 -13.98 20.88 8.79
CA THR A 412 -13.86 22.29 8.34
C THR A 412 -14.13 22.48 6.85
N ALA A 413 -14.36 21.40 6.08
CA ALA A 413 -14.60 21.49 4.65
C ALA A 413 -15.91 22.26 4.38
N PRO A 414 -15.88 23.40 3.61
CA PRO A 414 -17.08 24.18 3.35
C PRO A 414 -18.02 23.44 2.41
N ALA A 415 -19.32 23.47 2.69
CA ALA A 415 -20.35 22.96 1.80
C ALA A 415 -20.93 24.09 0.92
N LYS A 416 -21.57 23.73 -0.18
CA LYS A 416 -22.21 24.70 -1.11
C LYS A 416 -23.26 25.58 -0.44
N ASP A 417 -23.92 25.09 0.60
CA ASP A 417 -24.92 25.81 1.39
C ASP A 417 -24.33 26.74 2.48
N GLY A 418 -23.01 26.89 2.51
CA GLY A 418 -22.28 27.67 3.51
C GLY A 418 -22.08 27.00 4.85
N SER A 419 -22.61 25.79 5.06
CA SER A 419 -22.32 24.99 6.26
C SER A 419 -20.90 24.42 6.22
N GLN A 420 -20.40 23.98 7.39
CA GLN A 420 -19.09 23.33 7.49
C GLN A 420 -19.26 21.82 7.70
N GLY A 421 -18.32 21.06 7.18
CA GLY A 421 -18.25 19.60 7.34
C GLY A 421 -18.67 18.85 6.09
N ALA A 422 -17.89 17.85 5.71
CA ALA A 422 -18.25 16.94 4.63
C ALA A 422 -19.09 15.78 5.19
N TYR A 423 -20.38 15.81 4.88
CA TYR A 423 -21.38 14.84 5.34
C TYR A 423 -21.86 13.95 4.20
N LEU A 424 -22.12 12.69 4.50
CA LEU A 424 -22.90 11.83 3.62
C LEU A 424 -24.37 12.17 3.78
N ARG A 425 -24.99 12.84 2.80
CA ARG A 425 -26.39 13.24 2.80
C ARG A 425 -27.26 12.22 2.05
N LYS A 426 -28.60 12.32 2.20
CA LYS A 426 -29.56 11.40 1.53
C LYS A 426 -29.39 11.35 0.02
N GLU A 427 -29.11 12.48 -0.60
CA GLU A 427 -28.87 12.61 -2.05
C GLU A 427 -27.66 11.82 -2.55
N HIS A 428 -26.63 11.60 -1.68
CA HIS A 428 -25.44 10.82 -2.00
C HIS A 428 -25.61 9.31 -1.77
N LEU A 429 -26.76 8.90 -1.18
CA LEU A 429 -26.94 7.53 -0.68
C LEU A 429 -26.96 6.48 -1.80
N ALA A 430 -27.51 6.83 -2.95
CA ALA A 430 -27.58 5.92 -4.10
C ALA A 430 -26.16 5.60 -4.62
N GLU A 431 -25.33 6.60 -4.85
CA GLU A 431 -23.94 6.43 -5.26
C GLU A 431 -23.14 5.71 -4.17
N PHE A 432 -23.32 6.09 -2.90
CA PHE A 432 -22.64 5.43 -1.78
C PHE A 432 -22.91 3.91 -1.76
N LYS A 433 -24.19 3.50 -1.90
CA LYS A 433 -24.56 2.08 -1.91
C LYS A 433 -23.97 1.34 -3.11
N THR A 434 -23.92 1.97 -4.26
CA THR A 434 -23.32 1.40 -5.48
C THR A 434 -21.82 1.20 -5.31
N LEU A 435 -21.11 2.23 -4.87
CA LEU A 435 -19.64 2.14 -4.65
C LEU A 435 -19.26 1.19 -3.54
N ASN A 436 -20.12 1.03 -2.53
CA ASN A 436 -19.86 0.30 -1.29
C ASN A 436 -20.89 -0.81 -1.05
N SER A 437 -21.26 -1.56 -2.09
CA SER A 437 -22.33 -2.58 -2.08
C SER A 437 -22.14 -3.67 -0.99
N GLN A 438 -20.91 -3.93 -0.59
CA GLN A 438 -20.59 -4.91 0.46
C GLN A 438 -20.72 -4.35 1.89
N TRP A 439 -21.02 -3.07 2.06
CA TRP A 439 -21.22 -2.48 3.38
C TRP A 439 -22.60 -2.80 3.93
N ASN A 440 -22.62 -3.23 5.18
CA ASN A 440 -23.87 -3.48 5.90
C ASN A 440 -24.66 -2.16 6.03
N THR A 441 -25.91 -2.19 5.59
CA THR A 441 -26.82 -1.03 5.56
C THR A 441 -27.11 -0.42 6.93
N THR A 442 -26.86 -1.16 8.03
CA THR A 442 -27.08 -0.68 9.40
C THR A 442 -26.02 0.31 9.90
N ASN A 443 -24.85 0.38 9.27
CA ASN A 443 -23.72 1.21 9.70
C ASN A 443 -23.35 2.32 8.69
N ILE A 444 -24.29 2.72 7.84
CA ILE A 444 -24.07 3.83 6.90
C ILE A 444 -23.90 5.12 7.71
N PRO A 445 -22.85 5.93 7.47
CA PRO A 445 -22.62 7.19 8.16
C PRO A 445 -23.50 8.33 7.61
N LEU A 446 -24.82 8.07 7.49
CA LEU A 446 -25.77 9.05 6.98
C LEU A 446 -25.90 10.21 7.99
N ASP A 447 -25.89 11.43 7.47
CA ASP A 447 -25.97 12.69 8.22
C ASP A 447 -24.88 12.81 9.31
N LYS A 448 -23.77 12.06 9.15
CA LYS A 448 -22.57 12.17 9.98
C LYS A 448 -21.41 12.67 9.15
N LEU A 449 -20.45 13.28 9.82
CA LEU A 449 -19.16 13.61 9.19
C LEU A 449 -18.57 12.37 8.53
N TRP A 450 -18.01 12.53 7.33
CA TRP A 450 -17.42 11.42 6.61
C TRP A 450 -16.28 10.78 7.40
N PRO A 451 -16.30 9.46 7.63
CA PRO A 451 -15.27 8.76 8.40
C PRO A 451 -14.00 8.56 7.54
N ILE A 452 -13.22 9.64 7.38
CA ILE A 452 -12.05 9.65 6.51
C ILE A 452 -10.97 8.66 6.96
N ALA A 453 -10.38 7.96 6.02
CA ALA A 453 -9.21 7.11 6.22
C ALA A 453 -8.31 7.16 4.99
N THR A 454 -6.99 7.14 5.20
CA THR A 454 -6.00 7.29 4.11
C THR A 454 -6.13 6.27 2.99
N HIS A 455 -6.61 5.07 3.28
CA HIS A 455 -6.80 4.02 2.28
C HIS A 455 -7.99 4.29 1.34
N GLN A 456 -8.89 5.19 1.73
CA GLN A 456 -10.03 5.61 0.90
C GLN A 456 -9.55 6.40 -0.32
N PHE A 457 -8.51 7.23 -0.18
CA PHE A 457 -7.94 7.99 -1.31
C PHE A 457 -7.53 7.06 -2.45
N ARG A 458 -6.80 6.00 -2.11
CA ARG A 458 -6.34 5.01 -3.08
C ARG A 458 -7.50 4.28 -3.78
N ARG A 459 -8.54 3.89 -3.03
CA ARG A 459 -9.72 3.25 -3.60
C ARG A 459 -10.49 4.20 -4.49
N THR A 460 -10.74 5.41 -4.02
CA THR A 460 -11.47 6.45 -4.77
C THR A 460 -10.71 6.81 -6.05
N PHE A 461 -9.39 6.93 -6.00
CA PHE A 461 -8.54 7.16 -7.17
C PHE A 461 -8.67 6.03 -8.21
N ALA A 462 -8.60 4.76 -7.79
CA ALA A 462 -8.78 3.63 -8.70
C ALA A 462 -10.15 3.64 -9.38
N ILE A 463 -11.20 3.90 -8.59
CA ILE A 463 -12.57 4.00 -9.10
C ILE A 463 -12.69 5.17 -10.09
N PHE A 464 -12.11 6.32 -9.76
CA PHE A 464 -12.11 7.50 -10.64
C PHE A 464 -11.48 7.19 -12.00
N LEU A 465 -10.30 6.57 -12.03
CA LEU A 465 -9.63 6.19 -13.27
C LEU A 465 -10.46 5.23 -14.13
N LEU A 466 -11.00 4.19 -13.50
CA LEU A 466 -11.76 3.15 -14.20
C LEU A 466 -13.14 3.68 -14.64
N ARG A 467 -13.81 4.44 -13.76
CA ARG A 467 -15.13 5.04 -14.02
C ARG A 467 -15.11 5.98 -15.23
N ASN A 468 -14.05 6.76 -15.36
CA ASN A 468 -13.90 7.77 -16.42
C ASN A 468 -13.06 7.28 -17.61
N ASN A 469 -12.71 6.01 -17.69
CA ASN A 469 -11.87 5.42 -18.75
C ASN A 469 -10.47 6.05 -18.89
N PHE A 470 -9.93 6.66 -17.84
CA PHE A 470 -8.56 7.19 -17.83
C PHE A 470 -7.50 6.12 -17.60
N GLY A 471 -7.91 4.88 -17.39
CA GLY A 471 -7.00 3.75 -17.22
C GLY A 471 -7.71 2.42 -17.09
N SER A 472 -6.97 1.36 -17.40
CA SER A 472 -7.39 -0.03 -17.23
C SER A 472 -6.97 -0.59 -15.86
N PHE A 473 -7.49 -1.76 -15.49
CA PHE A 473 -7.04 -2.50 -14.29
C PHE A 473 -5.53 -2.77 -14.27
N LEU A 474 -4.92 -2.91 -15.45
CA LEU A 474 -3.47 -3.14 -15.54
C LEU A 474 -2.68 -1.85 -15.26
N GLN A 475 -3.13 -0.71 -15.77
CA GLN A 475 -2.54 0.60 -15.45
C GLN A 475 -2.70 0.94 -13.97
N VAL A 476 -3.87 0.66 -13.38
CA VAL A 476 -4.07 0.75 -11.92
C VAL A 476 -3.14 -0.19 -11.17
N LYS A 477 -2.86 -1.40 -11.70
CA LYS A 477 -1.88 -2.33 -11.12
C LYS A 477 -0.47 -1.75 -11.13
N GLN A 478 -0.04 -1.12 -12.22
CA GLN A 478 1.26 -0.45 -12.34
C GLN A 478 1.35 0.74 -11.40
N GLN A 479 0.40 1.66 -11.51
CA GLN A 479 0.30 2.85 -10.66
C GLN A 479 0.38 2.49 -9.16
N PHE A 480 -0.24 1.40 -8.76
CA PHE A 480 -0.31 0.98 -7.37
C PHE A 480 0.80 0.01 -6.96
N ALA A 481 1.68 -0.37 -7.86
CA ALA A 481 2.66 -1.41 -7.61
C ALA A 481 1.99 -2.66 -6.98
N HIS A 482 0.96 -3.22 -7.63
CA HIS A 482 0.31 -4.44 -7.18
C HIS A 482 1.01 -5.68 -7.74
N THR A 483 1.23 -6.69 -6.89
CA THR A 483 1.80 -7.98 -7.32
C THR A 483 0.84 -8.79 -8.18
N ASN A 484 -0.48 -8.63 -7.95
CA ASN A 484 -1.52 -9.37 -8.64
C ASN A 484 -2.61 -8.41 -9.14
N ILE A 485 -3.13 -8.63 -10.35
CA ILE A 485 -4.20 -7.83 -10.94
C ILE A 485 -5.50 -7.91 -10.12
N SER A 486 -5.78 -9.03 -9.47
CA SER A 486 -6.94 -9.19 -8.60
C SER A 486 -7.01 -8.14 -7.49
N MET A 487 -5.86 -7.61 -7.06
CA MET A 487 -5.83 -6.49 -6.11
C MET A 487 -6.34 -5.20 -6.75
N SER A 488 -6.05 -4.96 -8.03
CA SER A 488 -6.55 -3.78 -8.76
C SER A 488 -8.05 -3.90 -9.02
N VAL A 489 -8.52 -5.08 -9.41
CA VAL A 489 -9.95 -5.40 -9.55
C VAL A 489 -10.69 -5.18 -8.22
N TRP A 490 -10.11 -5.60 -7.10
CA TRP A 490 -10.66 -5.35 -5.77
C TRP A 490 -10.84 -3.86 -5.48
N TYR A 491 -9.84 -3.01 -5.79
CA TYR A 491 -9.92 -1.57 -5.58
C TYR A 491 -10.92 -0.88 -6.52
N GLY A 492 -11.01 -1.33 -7.76
CA GLY A 492 -11.90 -0.75 -8.77
C GLY A 492 -13.31 -1.35 -8.81
N ASN A 493 -13.64 -2.23 -7.84
CA ASN A 493 -14.95 -2.87 -7.81
C ASN A 493 -16.08 -1.83 -7.78
N ASN A 494 -17.12 -2.08 -8.59
CA ASN A 494 -18.28 -1.21 -8.79
C ASN A 494 -18.01 0.13 -9.57
N ALA A 495 -16.82 0.34 -10.11
CA ALA A 495 -16.52 1.57 -10.86
C ALA A 495 -17.45 1.73 -12.07
N GLU A 496 -17.68 0.67 -12.84
CA GLU A 496 -18.53 0.72 -14.04
C GLU A 496 -20.00 0.94 -13.71
N VAL A 497 -20.50 0.29 -12.64
CA VAL A 497 -21.88 0.50 -12.20
C VAL A 497 -22.08 1.94 -11.74
N ALA A 498 -21.04 2.56 -11.16
CA ALA A 498 -21.08 3.95 -10.71
C ALA A 498 -21.19 4.96 -11.87
N ARG A 499 -20.84 4.60 -13.11
CA ARG A 499 -21.03 5.47 -14.30
C ARG A 499 -22.47 5.90 -14.50
N THR A 500 -23.44 5.11 -14.08
CA THR A 500 -24.85 5.49 -14.19
C THR A 500 -25.19 6.77 -13.43
N PHE A 501 -24.36 7.16 -12.46
CA PHE A 501 -24.51 8.42 -11.72
C PHE A 501 -23.87 9.61 -12.44
N ASP A 502 -22.99 9.38 -13.41
CA ASP A 502 -22.35 10.44 -14.19
C ASP A 502 -23.38 11.16 -15.07
N MET A 503 -24.47 10.46 -15.43
CA MET A 503 -25.61 11.06 -16.14
C MET A 503 -26.33 12.17 -15.35
N LYS A 504 -26.01 12.31 -14.04
CA LYS A 504 -26.55 13.36 -13.16
C LYS A 504 -25.53 14.44 -12.84
N GLN A 505 -24.33 14.37 -13.44
CA GLN A 505 -23.30 15.40 -13.27
C GLN A 505 -23.61 16.63 -14.09
N ASP A 506 -22.91 17.70 -13.77
CA ASP A 506 -22.91 18.92 -14.57
C ASP A 506 -22.58 18.59 -16.02
N PRO A 507 -23.44 19.00 -16.98
CA PRO A 507 -23.24 18.72 -18.40
C PRO A 507 -21.90 19.23 -18.95
N GLU A 508 -21.35 20.33 -18.41
CA GLU A 508 -20.04 20.87 -18.82
C GLU A 508 -18.91 19.92 -18.43
N ILE A 509 -18.92 19.39 -17.19
CA ILE A 509 -17.92 18.42 -16.73
C ILE A 509 -18.01 17.12 -17.54
N GLN A 510 -19.22 16.68 -17.87
CA GLN A 510 -19.40 15.48 -18.70
C GLN A 510 -18.85 15.69 -20.12
N ALA A 511 -19.08 16.88 -20.70
CA ALA A 511 -18.56 17.22 -22.01
C ALA A 511 -17.03 17.28 -22.01
N GLU A 512 -16.41 17.88 -21.00
CA GLU A 512 -14.95 17.90 -20.86
C GLU A 512 -14.35 16.49 -20.72
N LEU A 513 -14.94 15.63 -19.89
CA LEU A 513 -14.50 14.25 -19.72
C LEU A 513 -14.65 13.43 -21.00
N ALA A 514 -15.74 13.62 -21.75
CA ALA A 514 -15.95 12.98 -23.03
C ALA A 514 -14.92 13.46 -24.08
N GLU A 515 -14.64 14.76 -24.10
CA GLU A 515 -13.64 15.34 -25.00
C GLU A 515 -12.24 14.80 -24.70
N MET A 516 -11.84 14.74 -23.42
CA MET A 516 -10.55 14.15 -23.02
C MET A 516 -10.42 12.69 -23.46
N ASN A 517 -11.48 11.89 -23.32
CA ASN A 517 -11.48 10.50 -23.78
C ASN A 517 -11.35 10.39 -25.31
N MET A 518 -12.03 11.27 -26.06
CA MET A 518 -11.89 11.31 -27.52
C MET A 518 -10.49 11.69 -27.95
N LEU A 519 -9.84 12.66 -27.28
CA LEU A 519 -8.46 13.05 -27.54
C LEU A 519 -7.49 11.89 -27.25
N LEU A 520 -7.68 11.18 -26.16
CA LEU A 520 -6.88 9.99 -25.81
C LEU A 520 -6.98 8.87 -26.85
N MET A 521 -8.21 8.59 -27.33
CA MET A 521 -8.41 7.63 -28.41
C MET A 521 -7.79 8.11 -29.72
N THR A 522 -7.85 9.43 -30.01
CA THR A 522 -7.21 10.02 -31.18
C THR A 522 -5.69 9.85 -31.14
N ASP A 523 -5.06 10.09 -29.99
CA ASP A 523 -3.61 9.91 -29.80
C ASP A 523 -3.20 8.45 -30.02
N ILE A 524 -3.97 7.49 -29.49
CA ILE A 524 -3.73 6.07 -29.69
C ILE A 524 -3.89 5.69 -31.17
N ALA A 525 -4.93 6.17 -31.84
CA ALA A 525 -5.19 5.88 -33.23
C ALA A 525 -4.15 6.51 -34.16
N GLU A 526 -3.68 7.73 -33.86
CA GLU A 526 -2.56 8.36 -34.58
C GLU A 526 -1.32 7.49 -34.55
N ARG A 527 -0.96 6.95 -33.38
CA ARG A 527 0.17 6.02 -33.25
C ARG A 527 -0.03 4.74 -34.07
N LEU A 528 -1.25 4.23 -34.13
CA LEU A 528 -1.57 3.01 -34.89
C LEU A 528 -1.48 3.20 -36.41
N TYR A 529 -2.00 4.30 -36.92
CA TYR A 529 -2.25 4.49 -38.34
C TYR A 529 -1.28 5.44 -39.03
N LEU A 530 -0.71 6.42 -38.30
CA LEU A 530 0.11 7.49 -38.87
C LEU A 530 1.59 7.44 -38.45
N THR A 531 1.99 6.44 -37.65
CA THR A 531 3.41 6.28 -37.25
C THR A 531 3.93 4.91 -37.62
N ASP A 532 5.25 4.77 -37.62
CA ASP A 532 5.96 3.49 -37.86
C ASP A 532 6.15 2.68 -36.58
N GLU A 533 5.41 3.01 -35.50
CA GLU A 533 5.51 2.25 -34.25
C GLU A 533 5.20 0.76 -34.50
N PRO A 534 6.03 -0.19 -34.07
CA PRO A 534 5.75 -1.61 -34.23
C PRO A 534 4.41 -1.98 -33.57
N ILE A 535 3.57 -2.68 -34.32
CA ILE A 535 2.33 -3.26 -33.82
C ILE A 535 2.22 -4.72 -34.22
N SER A 536 1.73 -5.53 -33.31
CA SER A 536 1.46 -6.95 -33.51
C SER A 536 0.05 -7.32 -33.04
N GLY A 537 -0.24 -8.62 -32.93
CA GLY A 537 -1.63 -9.08 -32.78
C GLY A 537 -2.31 -9.20 -34.13
N LYS A 538 -3.43 -9.93 -34.19
CA LYS A 538 -4.04 -10.24 -35.50
C LYS A 538 -4.55 -9.01 -36.24
N ALA A 539 -5.24 -8.11 -35.54
CA ALA A 539 -5.67 -6.84 -36.15
C ALA A 539 -4.46 -5.90 -36.44
N GLY A 540 -3.47 -5.85 -35.53
CA GLY A 540 -2.27 -5.05 -35.74
C GLY A 540 -1.49 -5.48 -36.98
N THR A 541 -1.29 -6.78 -37.18
CA THR A 541 -0.64 -7.33 -38.38
C THR A 541 -1.43 -6.97 -39.64
N GLN A 542 -2.75 -7.11 -39.65
CA GLN A 542 -3.60 -6.75 -40.79
C GLN A 542 -3.49 -5.25 -41.14
N ILE A 543 -3.47 -4.39 -40.13
CA ILE A 543 -3.29 -2.94 -40.35
C ILE A 543 -1.93 -2.66 -41.02
N ARG A 544 -0.85 -3.28 -40.55
CA ARG A 544 0.51 -3.12 -41.14
C ARG A 544 0.59 -3.66 -42.58
N GLU A 545 -0.02 -4.78 -42.84
CA GLU A 545 -0.09 -5.34 -44.19
C GLU A 545 -0.86 -4.39 -45.13
N GLN A 546 -1.96 -3.81 -44.72
CA GLN A 546 -2.70 -2.84 -45.52
C GLN A 546 -1.86 -1.57 -45.81
N ILE A 547 -1.20 -1.03 -44.77
CA ILE A 547 -0.35 0.14 -44.92
C ILE A 547 0.84 -0.19 -45.87
N ALA A 548 1.47 -1.36 -45.76
CA ALA A 548 2.57 -1.81 -46.59
C ALA A 548 2.12 -2.01 -48.06
N GLN A 549 0.86 -2.34 -48.30
CA GLN A 549 0.27 -2.44 -49.65
C GLN A 549 -0.12 -1.06 -50.26
N GLY A 550 0.14 0.05 -49.51
CA GLY A 550 -0.21 1.39 -49.93
C GLY A 550 -1.68 1.78 -49.67
N ASN A 551 -2.42 0.94 -48.92
CA ASN A 551 -3.80 1.26 -48.51
C ASN A 551 -3.75 2.17 -47.29
N ILE A 552 -3.88 3.48 -47.51
CA ILE A 552 -3.90 4.48 -46.43
C ILE A 552 -5.32 4.48 -45.85
N ILE A 553 -5.44 4.14 -44.57
CA ILE A 553 -6.74 4.06 -43.87
C ILE A 553 -7.18 5.45 -43.39
N PHE A 554 -6.25 6.25 -42.90
CA PHE A 554 -6.43 7.64 -42.48
C PHE A 554 -5.26 8.48 -42.96
N HIS A 555 -5.54 9.72 -43.41
CA HIS A 555 -4.53 10.64 -43.95
C HIS A 555 -4.05 11.67 -42.91
N SER A 556 -4.85 11.92 -41.88
CA SER A 556 -4.53 12.93 -40.89
C SER A 556 -5.13 12.62 -39.53
N ARG A 557 -4.60 13.29 -38.49
CA ARG A 557 -5.14 13.26 -37.13
C ARG A 557 -6.59 13.77 -37.07
N GLU A 558 -6.92 14.76 -37.89
CA GLU A 558 -8.26 15.35 -37.97
C GLU A 558 -9.29 14.36 -38.51
N GLU A 559 -8.88 13.55 -39.49
CA GLU A 559 -9.70 12.48 -40.04
C GLU A 559 -9.97 11.39 -39.00
N ILE A 560 -8.94 10.98 -38.25
CA ILE A 560 -9.06 10.05 -37.14
C ILE A 560 -10.00 10.59 -36.05
N ASN A 561 -9.82 11.87 -35.65
CA ASN A 561 -10.67 12.50 -34.64
C ASN A 561 -12.12 12.53 -35.10
N THR A 562 -12.36 12.81 -36.38
CA THR A 562 -13.69 12.83 -36.99
C THR A 562 -14.33 11.44 -36.94
N ALA A 563 -13.61 10.39 -37.29
CA ALA A 563 -14.08 9.00 -37.24
C ALA A 563 -14.44 8.56 -35.81
N ILE A 564 -13.63 8.96 -34.82
CA ILE A 564 -13.88 8.68 -33.41
C ILE A 564 -15.13 9.40 -32.93
N ARG A 565 -15.29 10.69 -33.26
CA ARG A 565 -16.49 11.49 -32.91
C ARG A 565 -17.77 10.93 -33.50
N LYS A 566 -17.70 10.36 -34.70
CA LYS A 566 -18.83 9.69 -35.34
C LYS A 566 -19.10 8.28 -34.83
N GLY A 567 -18.20 7.71 -34.01
CA GLY A 567 -18.30 6.34 -33.54
C GLY A 567 -17.94 5.28 -34.61
N GLU A 568 -17.30 5.70 -35.70
CA GLU A 568 -16.84 4.82 -36.80
C GLU A 568 -15.56 4.08 -36.39
N LEU A 569 -14.75 4.69 -35.53
CA LEU A 569 -13.56 4.10 -34.92
C LEU A 569 -13.71 4.08 -33.39
N THR A 570 -13.58 2.92 -32.81
CA THR A 570 -13.57 2.73 -31.35
C THR A 570 -12.37 1.90 -30.96
N ILE A 571 -11.62 2.37 -29.97
CA ILE A 571 -10.44 1.69 -29.43
C ILE A 571 -10.65 1.49 -27.94
N VAL A 572 -10.53 0.27 -27.48
CA VAL A 572 -10.58 -0.07 -26.04
C VAL A 572 -9.20 -0.53 -25.60
N ASP A 573 -8.60 0.20 -24.68
CA ASP A 573 -7.34 -0.21 -24.06
C ASP A 573 -7.62 -1.16 -22.88
N ASN A 574 -7.31 -2.44 -23.08
CA ASN A 574 -7.40 -3.47 -22.04
C ASN A 574 -6.17 -3.48 -21.12
N GLY A 575 -5.22 -2.58 -21.34
CA GLY A 575 -3.97 -2.44 -20.58
C GLY A 575 -2.88 -3.45 -20.97
N HIS A 576 -3.21 -4.54 -21.61
CA HIS A 576 -2.27 -5.54 -22.14
C HIS A 576 -2.34 -5.66 -23.67
N SER A 577 -3.34 -5.07 -24.26
CA SER A 577 -3.58 -4.95 -25.70
C SER A 577 -4.68 -3.93 -25.97
N LEU A 578 -4.80 -3.45 -27.18
CA LEU A 578 -5.93 -2.68 -27.67
C LEU A 578 -6.93 -3.59 -28.37
N CYS A 579 -8.22 -3.26 -28.26
CA CYS A 579 -9.30 -3.96 -28.94
C CYS A 579 -10.10 -2.99 -29.82
N LEU A 580 -10.34 -3.37 -31.06
CA LEU A 580 -11.17 -2.60 -32.00
C LEU A 580 -12.65 -3.00 -31.99
N ASN A 581 -13.05 -3.95 -31.15
CA ASN A 581 -14.44 -4.42 -31.12
C ASN A 581 -15.21 -3.84 -29.92
N PRO A 582 -16.05 -2.82 -30.12
CA PRO A 582 -16.83 -2.22 -29.03
C PRO A 582 -17.97 -3.11 -28.52
N ARG A 583 -18.30 -4.18 -29.25
CA ARG A 583 -19.41 -5.11 -28.96
C ARG A 583 -18.92 -6.52 -28.63
N CYS A 584 -17.75 -6.63 -28.00
CA CYS A 584 -17.20 -7.92 -27.63
C CYS A 584 -18.00 -8.58 -26.51
N GLU A 585 -18.55 -9.75 -26.78
CA GLU A 585 -19.24 -10.59 -25.79
C GLU A 585 -18.25 -11.44 -24.95
N ARG A 586 -16.98 -11.53 -25.39
CA ARG A 586 -15.93 -12.26 -24.68
C ARG A 586 -15.19 -11.33 -23.73
N LEU A 587 -15.45 -11.47 -22.47
CA LEU A 587 -14.69 -10.75 -21.42
C LEU A 587 -13.38 -11.43 -21.02
N ASP A 588 -13.03 -12.53 -21.68
CA ASP A 588 -11.90 -13.39 -21.33
C ASP A 588 -10.56 -12.63 -21.34
N CYS A 589 -10.34 -11.76 -22.31
CA CYS A 589 -9.08 -10.97 -22.42
C CYS A 589 -8.92 -9.91 -21.32
N THR A 590 -10.01 -9.47 -20.70
CA THR A 590 -9.97 -8.55 -19.54
C THR A 590 -9.78 -9.32 -18.22
N ILE A 591 -10.27 -10.54 -18.14
CA ILE A 591 -10.27 -11.36 -16.92
C ILE A 591 -8.98 -12.17 -16.78
N ASP A 592 -8.53 -12.81 -17.86
CA ASP A 592 -7.29 -13.60 -17.86
C ASP A 592 -6.30 -13.09 -18.93
N PRO A 593 -5.37 -12.21 -18.56
CA PRO A 593 -4.33 -11.72 -19.48
C PRO A 593 -3.37 -12.84 -19.96
N LEU A 594 -3.50 -14.07 -19.44
CA LEU A 594 -2.80 -15.27 -19.92
C LEU A 594 -3.54 -15.96 -21.07
N ILE A 595 -4.81 -15.65 -21.31
CA ILE A 595 -5.49 -16.05 -22.54
C ILE A 595 -4.77 -15.32 -23.67
N ASN A 596 -4.35 -16.11 -24.66
CA ASN A 596 -3.53 -15.61 -25.74
C ASN A 596 -4.34 -14.65 -26.64
N PRO A 597 -4.17 -13.34 -26.52
CA PRO A 597 -4.92 -12.38 -27.34
C PRO A 597 -4.53 -12.49 -28.81
N ALA A 598 -3.36 -13.06 -29.15
CA ALA A 598 -2.94 -13.28 -30.53
C ALA A 598 -3.91 -14.16 -31.35
N LEU A 599 -4.88 -14.79 -30.69
CA LEU A 599 -5.97 -15.54 -31.37
C LEU A 599 -7.23 -14.68 -31.63
N CYS A 600 -7.32 -13.50 -31.04
CA CYS A 600 -8.46 -12.59 -31.26
C CYS A 600 -8.26 -11.77 -32.55
N SER A 601 -9.30 -11.74 -33.41
CA SER A 601 -9.25 -10.99 -34.67
C SER A 601 -9.22 -9.47 -34.49
N HIS A 602 -9.49 -8.96 -33.29
CA HIS A 602 -9.59 -7.53 -32.97
C HIS A 602 -8.46 -7.02 -32.08
N ASP A 603 -7.44 -7.87 -31.84
CA ASP A 603 -6.38 -7.58 -30.88
C ASP A 603 -5.21 -6.86 -31.56
N ILE A 604 -4.74 -5.78 -30.93
CA ILE A 604 -3.57 -5.01 -31.32
C ILE A 604 -2.62 -4.91 -30.13
N ILE A 605 -1.37 -5.22 -30.36
CA ILE A 605 -0.31 -5.09 -29.36
C ILE A 605 0.63 -3.99 -29.82
N MET A 606 0.77 -2.94 -29.02
CA MET A 606 1.75 -1.86 -29.24
C MET A 606 3.01 -2.13 -28.42
N THR A 607 4.07 -1.36 -28.65
CA THR A 607 5.36 -1.48 -27.96
C THR A 607 5.22 -1.47 -26.44
N GLN A 608 4.36 -0.63 -25.88
CA GLN A 608 4.09 -0.61 -24.43
C GLN A 608 3.54 -1.93 -23.92
N HIS A 609 2.65 -2.60 -24.68
CA HIS A 609 2.06 -3.88 -24.34
C HIS A 609 3.08 -5.02 -24.51
N ALA A 610 3.95 -4.93 -25.52
CA ALA A 610 5.02 -5.89 -25.74
C ALA A 610 6.03 -5.90 -24.57
N ARG A 611 6.38 -4.74 -24.02
CA ARG A 611 7.22 -4.65 -22.80
C ARG A 611 6.59 -5.35 -21.60
N LEU A 612 5.27 -5.28 -21.45
CA LEU A 612 4.56 -6.03 -20.39
C LEU A 612 4.59 -7.54 -20.61
N ARG A 613 4.68 -7.97 -21.87
CA ARG A 613 4.85 -9.39 -22.22
C ARG A 613 6.25 -9.90 -21.85
N ALA A 614 7.29 -9.06 -21.92
CA ALA A 614 8.61 -9.40 -21.40
C ALA A 614 8.56 -9.72 -19.89
N ASP A 615 7.93 -8.88 -19.09
CA ASP A 615 7.73 -9.12 -17.65
C ASP A 615 6.90 -10.38 -17.37
N LEU A 616 5.91 -10.67 -18.20
CA LEU A 616 5.08 -11.85 -18.09
C LEU A 616 5.89 -13.10 -18.40
N ARG A 617 6.72 -13.07 -19.46
CA ARG A 617 7.61 -14.16 -19.85
C ARG A 617 8.51 -14.59 -18.70
N GLU A 618 9.18 -13.64 -18.04
CA GLU A 618 10.04 -13.92 -16.89
C GLU A 618 9.30 -14.62 -15.74
N ARG A 619 8.05 -14.25 -15.50
CA ARG A 619 7.21 -14.91 -14.49
C ARG A 619 6.80 -16.31 -14.90
N LEU A 620 6.47 -16.51 -16.17
CA LEU A 620 6.11 -17.83 -16.73
C LEU A 620 7.30 -18.78 -16.70
N ILE A 621 8.52 -18.30 -17.04
CA ILE A 621 9.76 -19.09 -16.97
C ILE A 621 10.01 -19.52 -15.51
N ARG A 622 9.92 -18.60 -14.55
CA ARG A 622 10.07 -18.96 -13.13
C ARG A 622 9.05 -19.98 -12.67
N ARG A 623 7.79 -19.85 -13.08
CA ARG A 623 6.72 -20.79 -12.74
C ARG A 623 6.95 -22.16 -13.38
N HIS A 624 7.37 -22.20 -14.65
CA HIS A 624 7.69 -23.44 -15.37
C HIS A 624 8.88 -24.16 -14.71
N LYS A 625 9.98 -23.46 -14.42
CA LYS A 625 11.14 -24.02 -13.69
C LYS A 625 10.76 -24.53 -12.30
N GLN A 626 9.92 -23.82 -11.57
CA GLN A 626 9.45 -24.25 -10.25
C GLN A 626 8.60 -25.53 -10.33
N ALA A 627 7.71 -25.64 -11.33
CA ALA A 627 6.90 -26.84 -11.55
C ALA A 627 7.77 -28.04 -11.88
N LEU A 628 8.80 -27.89 -12.71
CA LEU A 628 9.76 -28.94 -13.02
C LEU A 628 10.56 -29.38 -11.77
N ASN A 629 11.07 -28.43 -10.98
CA ASN A 629 11.90 -28.72 -9.80
C ASN A 629 11.11 -29.39 -8.65
N GLN A 630 9.80 -29.19 -8.60
CA GLN A 630 8.93 -29.82 -7.59
C GLN A 630 8.37 -31.17 -8.04
N ASN A 631 8.80 -31.69 -9.18
CA ASN A 631 8.25 -32.90 -9.80
C ASN A 631 6.70 -32.90 -9.87
N LEU A 632 6.12 -31.71 -10.01
CA LEU A 632 4.68 -31.58 -10.23
C LEU A 632 4.38 -32.08 -11.65
N ASN A 633 4.07 -33.37 -11.74
CA ASN A 633 3.74 -34.04 -13.00
C ASN A 633 2.33 -33.60 -13.47
N GLN A 634 2.22 -32.30 -13.81
CA GLN A 634 1.01 -31.69 -14.36
C GLN A 634 1.25 -31.24 -15.79
N PRO A 635 1.09 -32.17 -16.80
CA PRO A 635 1.38 -31.88 -18.20
C PRO A 635 0.67 -30.64 -18.73
N ASN A 636 -0.58 -30.42 -18.33
CA ASN A 636 -1.38 -29.26 -18.72
C ASN A 636 -0.80 -27.92 -18.20
N LEU A 637 -0.23 -27.89 -16.98
CA LEU A 637 0.40 -26.70 -16.42
C LEU A 637 1.70 -26.38 -17.17
N LEU A 638 2.52 -27.38 -17.42
CA LEU A 638 3.79 -27.24 -18.14
C LEU A 638 3.55 -26.81 -19.60
N ALA A 639 2.60 -27.45 -20.29
CA ALA A 639 2.22 -27.07 -21.65
C ALA A 639 1.67 -25.63 -21.71
N LYS A 640 0.73 -25.26 -20.83
CA LYS A 640 0.14 -23.93 -20.80
C LYS A 640 1.20 -22.84 -20.53
N THR A 641 2.14 -23.08 -19.60
CA THR A 641 3.21 -22.12 -19.31
C THR A 641 4.20 -22.00 -20.48
N LEU A 642 4.52 -23.10 -21.14
CA LEU A 642 5.43 -23.09 -22.30
C LEU A 642 4.80 -22.37 -23.50
N VAL A 643 3.54 -22.64 -23.83
CA VAL A 643 2.79 -21.88 -24.86
C VAL A 643 2.77 -20.39 -24.53
N GLY A 644 2.51 -20.01 -23.27
CA GLY A 644 2.56 -18.61 -22.86
C GLY A 644 3.92 -17.98 -23.03
N ILE A 645 5.02 -18.68 -22.71
CA ILE A 645 6.40 -18.23 -22.94
C ILE A 645 6.64 -17.98 -24.43
N ARG A 646 6.32 -18.96 -25.29
CA ARG A 646 6.49 -18.83 -26.75
C ARG A 646 5.71 -17.69 -27.37
N THR A 647 4.48 -17.47 -26.88
CA THR A 647 3.66 -16.32 -27.30
C THR A 647 4.30 -15.00 -26.91
N CYS A 648 4.83 -14.88 -25.68
CA CYS A 648 5.55 -13.69 -25.27
C CYS A 648 6.82 -13.48 -26.12
N GLU A 649 7.60 -14.52 -26.38
CA GLU A 649 8.81 -14.47 -27.22
C GLU A 649 8.50 -14.01 -28.63
N LYS A 650 7.43 -14.50 -29.25
CA LYS A 650 6.99 -14.03 -30.56
C LYS A 650 6.65 -12.55 -30.57
N ILE A 651 5.85 -12.10 -29.60
CA ILE A 651 5.47 -10.68 -29.47
C ILE A 651 6.71 -9.81 -29.22
N MET A 652 7.66 -10.27 -28.40
CA MET A 652 8.90 -9.55 -28.15
C MET A 652 9.72 -9.42 -29.44
N SER A 653 9.81 -10.49 -30.24
CA SER A 653 10.47 -10.46 -31.55
C SER A 653 9.78 -9.51 -32.53
N ASP A 654 8.44 -9.48 -32.56
CA ASP A 654 7.67 -8.56 -33.43
C ASP A 654 7.89 -7.07 -33.06
N HIS A 655 8.44 -6.79 -31.88
CA HIS A 655 8.70 -5.45 -31.36
C HIS A 655 10.18 -5.14 -31.08
N ASP A 656 11.09 -5.93 -31.66
CA ASP A 656 12.57 -5.77 -31.54
C ASP A 656 13.03 -5.70 -30.05
N ILE A 657 12.38 -6.48 -29.17
CA ILE A 657 12.78 -6.62 -27.78
C ILE A 657 13.69 -7.83 -27.63
N ASP A 658 14.94 -7.59 -27.24
CA ASP A 658 15.94 -8.64 -27.07
C ASP A 658 15.57 -9.65 -25.97
N PHE A 659 15.77 -10.92 -26.25
CA PHE A 659 15.64 -12.00 -25.28
C PHE A 659 16.42 -13.24 -25.69
N GLU A 660 16.84 -14.04 -24.71
CA GLU A 660 17.35 -15.38 -24.97
C GLU A 660 16.17 -16.37 -25.02
N PRO A 661 16.01 -17.18 -26.10
CA PRO A 661 14.92 -18.15 -26.19
C PRO A 661 14.94 -19.15 -25.03
N TYR A 662 13.82 -19.31 -24.36
CA TYR A 662 13.72 -20.24 -23.24
C TYR A 662 13.73 -21.70 -23.73
N THR A 663 14.77 -22.47 -23.36
CA THR A 663 14.87 -23.90 -23.66
C THR A 663 14.64 -24.69 -22.35
N PRO A 664 13.54 -25.46 -22.23
CA PRO A 664 13.31 -26.30 -21.06
C PRO A 664 14.36 -27.42 -21.00
N ALA A 665 14.88 -27.72 -19.81
CA ALA A 665 15.90 -28.76 -19.59
C ALA A 665 15.46 -30.18 -19.97
N ASN A 666 14.14 -30.43 -20.03
CA ASN A 666 13.55 -31.69 -20.52
C ASN A 666 12.59 -31.34 -21.65
N SER A 667 12.91 -31.72 -22.88
CA SER A 667 11.97 -31.70 -23.99
C SER A 667 10.86 -32.71 -23.73
N ILE A 668 9.64 -32.25 -23.42
CA ILE A 668 8.47 -33.07 -23.46
C ILE A 668 8.24 -33.33 -24.94
N ASN A 669 8.60 -34.54 -25.44
CA ASN A 669 8.19 -35.02 -26.73
C ASN A 669 6.67 -35.24 -26.70
N ILE A 670 5.91 -34.24 -27.08
CA ILE A 670 4.50 -34.38 -27.37
C ILE A 670 4.44 -35.07 -28.77
N GLN A 671 4.42 -36.36 -28.80
CA GLN A 671 4.03 -37.08 -30.01
C GLN A 671 2.53 -36.81 -30.20
N TRP A 672 2.22 -35.98 -31.16
CA TRP A 672 0.87 -35.86 -31.70
C TRP A 672 0.58 -37.19 -32.42
N SER A 673 -0.22 -38.06 -31.81
CA SER A 673 -0.81 -39.14 -32.56
C SER A 673 -1.87 -38.54 -33.48
N GLU A 674 -1.56 -38.48 -34.78
CA GLU A 674 -2.59 -38.31 -35.80
C GLU A 674 -3.63 -39.43 -35.65
N LYS A 675 -4.83 -39.05 -35.22
CA LYS A 675 -6.07 -39.75 -35.44
C LYS A 675 -7.17 -38.80 -35.80
#